data_0d5c16ffadcb602298b0ec278ac5323a
#
_entry.id   0d5c16ffadcb602298b0ec278ac5323a
#
_cell.length_a   1.000
_cell.length_b   1.000
_cell.length_c   1.000
_cell.angle_alpha   90.00
_cell.angle_beta   90.00
_cell.angle_gamma   90.00
#
_symmetry.space_group_name_H-M   'P 1'
#
loop_
_entity.id
_entity.type
_entity.pdbx_description
1 polymer ?
#
loop_
_entity_poly.entity_id
_entity_poly.type
_entity_poly.pdbx_seq_one_letter_code
_entity_poly.pdbx_strand_id
1 'polypeptide(L)'
;MVPDDASPRRARTSTFTGGEGVPFALKQKLIYGAPMFSLTSLTLLLALHAPLFYDGLGADLSAFAFYTALGRSFDTLTDPVMAWLTDRTRSKYGRRRPFMAAACIPYGIFFTLIFSPPESLSAGGLAAWYGFFYWAFYMMDTVANISWTALGPELTDDYTERNSLYFWSNIFKLMGTMIGVAGPAVVLKVLQTGECFHCMEPGAAHVSAAANQTEAFCFTKCEYFCADSTHEVASLWASQTSCQAAESTCLGCHTVDKRTTFSMVAGFFGAWYAVAMLICVASFREKDSSLAQTPVPLVPAMMRTFRNPPFRMMLAAWALDFTFTALLTTMLPFYVQFVLWPEKADPLPEVTWQQNTSTVLALLGATMLMMTVLSMPGWLHLTTKIGKRNAWIVFSVSLMPLVLPLSLLNVGAIMPALVLFALLGIPLGGQFLNESILADIIDYEELLTGKRTEGSFTVFQTFIPKLAALPAQTLPLAFIKNFGFVASVNGKVQDQPPSVRRYVLGVFVFIPFLLMALGLWIKLKFPIKTKEQLDAILAAVQQLKLGKSAVDPITNKVVKWPEYSEDVEKAAWQLDHFSGELVKTFLARRATGLSQAEALVPIKSRMTQVTAMSVFSLALFAALIPVAYPLVSDSTWSFVPSIVMLSFGLSLTAVLFNALRLSCAKALELEDMPLNVIEEYVARLDSSESAADTEMARGI
;
A
#
# COMPACT_ATOMS: atom_id res chain seq x y z
N MET A 1 -68.30 -1.62 2.40
CA MET A 1 -67.76 -0.90 3.59
C MET A 1 -66.41 -1.48 3.89
N VAL A 2 -65.38 -0.81 3.46
CA VAL A 2 -63.95 -1.08 3.76
C VAL A 2 -63.55 0.01 4.72
N PRO A 3 -62.88 -0.25 5.82
CA PRO A 3 -62.33 0.81 6.65
C PRO A 3 -60.94 1.17 6.15
N ASP A 4 -60.82 2.40 5.65
CA ASP A 4 -59.56 3.15 5.59
C ASP A 4 -59.12 3.46 7.03
N ASP A 5 -57.95 2.97 7.41
CA ASP A 5 -57.19 3.55 8.51
C ASP A 5 -55.70 3.24 8.32
N ALA A 6 -55.04 4.04 7.49
CA ALA A 6 -53.60 4.07 7.37
C ALA A 6 -53.08 5.43 7.82
N SER A 7 -52.81 5.54 9.11
CA SER A 7 -52.10 6.66 9.70
C SER A 7 -50.67 6.78 9.05
N PRO A 8 -50.19 7.99 8.74
CA PRO A 8 -48.86 8.16 8.15
C PRO A 8 -47.79 7.84 9.18
N ARG A 9 -47.13 6.69 9.01
CA ARG A 9 -45.89 6.38 9.74
C ARG A 9 -44.88 7.47 9.40
N ARG A 10 -44.45 8.21 10.41
CA ARG A 10 -43.36 9.20 10.36
C ARG A 10 -42.23 8.66 9.54
N ALA A 11 -41.85 9.39 8.49
CA ALA A 11 -40.67 9.15 7.69
C ALA A 11 -39.44 9.10 8.60
N ARG A 12 -38.98 7.90 8.91
CA ARG A 12 -37.64 7.70 9.45
C ARG A 12 -36.62 8.13 8.38
N THR A 13 -35.74 9.01 8.79
CA THR A 13 -34.54 9.48 8.09
C THR A 13 -34.10 8.53 6.98
N SER A 14 -34.17 9.03 5.75
CA SER A 14 -33.84 8.35 4.51
C SER A 14 -32.40 7.84 4.53
N THR A 15 -32.23 6.56 4.78
CA THR A 15 -31.00 5.84 4.45
C THR A 15 -31.00 5.65 2.93
N PHE A 16 -29.94 6.10 2.28
CA PHE A 16 -29.85 6.10 0.83
C PHE A 16 -29.56 4.69 0.29
N THR A 17 -30.51 4.15 -0.46
CA THR A 17 -30.27 3.09 -1.46
C THR A 17 -30.32 3.76 -2.80
N GLY A 18 -29.30 3.56 -3.66
CA GLY A 18 -29.41 3.95 -5.07
C GLY A 18 -30.55 3.16 -5.71
N GLY A 19 -31.69 3.82 -5.96
CA GLY A 19 -32.74 3.26 -6.83
C GLY A 19 -32.21 3.20 -8.26
N GLU A 20 -32.71 2.22 -9.04
CA GLU A 20 -32.36 2.15 -10.46
C GLU A 20 -32.63 3.50 -11.14
N GLY A 21 -31.58 4.11 -11.69
CA GLY A 21 -31.65 5.32 -12.50
C GLY A 21 -31.66 6.67 -11.75
N VAL A 22 -31.52 6.71 -10.40
CA VAL A 22 -31.42 7.99 -9.68
C VAL A 22 -29.97 8.34 -9.40
N PRO A 23 -29.43 9.45 -9.93
CA PRO A 23 -28.05 9.86 -9.68
C PRO A 23 -27.82 10.23 -8.22
N PHE A 24 -26.66 9.85 -7.67
CA PHE A 24 -26.28 10.24 -6.32
C PHE A 24 -26.13 11.76 -6.20
N ALA A 25 -26.73 12.33 -5.18
CA ALA A 25 -26.49 13.71 -4.83
C ALA A 25 -25.01 13.95 -4.46
N LEU A 26 -24.50 15.16 -4.71
CA LEU A 26 -23.12 15.53 -4.37
C LEU A 26 -22.76 15.19 -2.92
N LYS A 27 -23.69 15.43 -1.98
CA LYS A 27 -23.49 15.09 -0.56
C LYS A 27 -23.15 13.60 -0.35
N GLN A 28 -23.81 12.70 -1.08
CA GLN A 28 -23.57 11.25 -0.98
C GLN A 28 -22.19 10.89 -1.51
N LYS A 29 -21.79 11.49 -2.64
CA LYS A 29 -20.46 11.30 -3.24
C LYS A 29 -19.34 11.77 -2.31
N LEU A 30 -19.55 12.92 -1.65
CA LEU A 30 -18.62 13.45 -0.64
C LEU A 30 -18.53 12.54 0.59
N ILE A 31 -19.67 12.05 1.10
CA ILE A 31 -19.69 11.12 2.26
C ILE A 31 -18.93 9.83 1.94
N TYR A 32 -19.11 9.27 0.73
CA TYR A 32 -18.39 8.07 0.33
C TYR A 32 -16.88 8.31 0.21
N GLY A 33 -16.46 9.46 -0.33
CA GLY A 33 -15.05 9.80 -0.54
C GLY A 33 -14.30 10.24 0.72
N ALA A 34 -15.00 10.79 1.73
CA ALA A 34 -14.39 11.43 2.90
C ALA A 34 -13.38 10.55 3.70
N PRO A 35 -13.58 9.23 3.87
CA PRO A 35 -12.58 8.37 4.52
C PRO A 35 -11.22 8.36 3.82
N MET A 36 -11.19 8.50 2.47
CA MET A 36 -9.96 8.49 1.68
C MET A 36 -8.99 9.63 2.02
N PHE A 37 -9.52 10.75 2.45
CA PHE A 37 -8.70 11.87 2.92
C PHE A 37 -7.72 11.45 4.01
N SER A 38 -8.23 10.75 5.00
CA SER A 38 -7.43 10.32 6.16
C SER A 38 -6.59 9.09 5.83
N LEU A 39 -7.16 8.11 5.14
CA LEU A 39 -6.49 6.85 4.81
C LEU A 39 -5.14 7.08 4.12
N THR A 40 -5.11 7.95 3.12
CA THR A 40 -3.88 8.23 2.37
C THR A 40 -2.89 9.05 3.20
N SER A 41 -3.38 10.02 3.98
CA SER A 41 -2.53 10.80 4.90
C SER A 41 -1.82 9.91 5.92
N LEU A 42 -2.56 8.97 6.53
CA LEU A 42 -2.04 8.05 7.53
C LEU A 42 -0.97 7.11 6.95
N THR A 43 -1.21 6.58 5.76
CA THR A 43 -0.25 5.73 5.06
C THR A 43 1.07 6.46 4.77
N LEU A 44 0.98 7.74 4.35
CA LEU A 44 2.15 8.57 4.09
C LEU A 44 2.88 8.97 5.37
N LEU A 45 2.17 9.29 6.45
CA LEU A 45 2.79 9.55 7.76
C LEU A 45 3.63 8.36 8.21
N LEU A 46 3.12 7.13 8.05
CA LEU A 46 3.87 5.92 8.37
C LEU A 46 5.09 5.74 7.46
N ALA A 47 4.93 5.94 6.16
CA ALA A 47 6.00 5.66 5.21
C ALA A 47 7.13 6.70 5.23
N LEU A 48 6.77 8.00 5.35
CA LEU A 48 7.72 9.11 5.25
C LEU A 48 8.28 9.54 6.61
N HIS A 49 7.42 9.61 7.62
CA HIS A 49 7.79 10.25 8.87
C HIS A 49 8.08 9.28 10.01
N ALA A 50 7.45 8.10 10.07
CA ALA A 50 7.67 7.18 11.19
C ALA A 50 9.13 6.73 11.34
N PRO A 51 9.88 6.36 10.28
CA PRO A 51 11.27 5.95 10.43
C PRO A 51 12.14 7.04 11.05
N LEU A 52 12.02 8.29 10.57
CA LEU A 52 12.77 9.43 11.12
C LEU A 52 12.31 9.83 12.51
N PHE A 53 11.01 9.73 12.78
CA PHE A 53 10.45 10.01 14.10
C PHE A 53 11.02 9.05 15.14
N TYR A 54 11.03 7.74 14.84
CA TYR A 54 11.55 6.74 15.77
C TYR A 54 13.08 6.76 15.89
N ASP A 55 13.82 7.06 14.80
CA ASP A 55 15.26 7.32 14.87
C ASP A 55 15.57 8.53 15.76
N GLY A 56 14.81 9.63 15.59
CA GLY A 56 14.94 10.82 16.43
C GLY A 56 14.64 10.58 17.92
N LEU A 57 13.87 9.53 18.25
CA LEU A 57 13.64 9.09 19.63
C LEU A 57 14.71 8.09 20.13
N GLY A 58 15.66 7.70 19.28
CA GLY A 58 16.72 6.76 19.61
C GLY A 58 16.35 5.28 19.47
N ALA A 59 15.31 4.96 18.70
CA ALA A 59 14.96 3.58 18.40
C ALA A 59 15.96 2.95 17.42
N ASP A 60 16.22 1.64 17.56
CA ASP A 60 17.04 0.89 16.59
C ASP A 60 16.28 0.69 15.29
N LEU A 61 16.78 1.25 14.17
CA LEU A 61 16.16 1.12 12.85
C LEU A 61 16.10 -0.31 12.33
N SER A 62 17.00 -1.20 12.75
CA SER A 62 16.95 -2.61 12.39
C SER A 62 15.80 -3.33 13.10
N ALA A 63 15.58 -3.01 14.39
CA ALA A 63 14.39 -3.49 15.13
C ALA A 63 13.11 -2.90 14.55
N PHE A 64 13.10 -1.62 14.18
CA PHE A 64 12.00 -0.98 13.49
C PHE A 64 11.67 -1.71 12.17
N ALA A 65 12.68 -2.03 11.36
CA ALA A 65 12.52 -2.79 10.11
C ALA A 65 11.95 -4.19 10.35
N PHE A 66 12.43 -4.89 11.38
CA PHE A 66 11.92 -6.21 11.78
C PHE A 66 10.43 -6.15 12.13
N TYR A 67 10.01 -5.21 12.97
CA TYR A 67 8.60 -5.06 13.33
C TYR A 67 7.72 -4.58 12.18
N THR A 68 8.26 -3.75 11.27
CA THR A 68 7.57 -3.39 10.03
C THR A 68 7.34 -4.63 9.15
N ALA A 69 8.36 -5.49 9.01
CA ALA A 69 8.24 -6.74 8.28
C ALA A 69 7.18 -7.67 8.90
N LEU A 70 7.16 -7.76 10.23
CA LEU A 70 6.16 -8.53 10.97
C LEU A 70 4.73 -8.05 10.67
N GLY A 71 4.47 -6.75 10.87
CA GLY A 71 3.14 -6.17 10.64
C GLY A 71 2.66 -6.34 9.20
N ARG A 72 3.53 -6.08 8.23
CA ARG A 72 3.22 -6.24 6.80
C ARG A 72 2.99 -7.67 6.38
N SER A 73 3.71 -8.63 6.96
CA SER A 73 3.51 -10.06 6.68
C SER A 73 2.11 -10.51 7.08
N PHE A 74 1.62 -10.06 8.22
CA PHE A 74 0.24 -10.32 8.65
C PHE A 74 -0.79 -9.58 7.79
N ASP A 75 -0.54 -8.34 7.41
CA ASP A 75 -1.43 -7.56 6.55
C ASP A 75 -1.69 -8.27 5.20
N THR A 76 -0.66 -8.82 4.58
CA THR A 76 -0.78 -9.59 3.33
C THR A 76 -1.67 -10.82 3.48
N LEU A 77 -1.64 -11.46 4.66
CA LEU A 77 -2.45 -12.65 4.95
C LEU A 77 -3.91 -12.30 5.26
N THR A 78 -4.13 -11.23 5.99
CA THR A 78 -5.46 -10.87 6.52
C THR A 78 -6.41 -10.35 5.45
N ASP A 79 -5.90 -9.75 4.37
CA ASP A 79 -6.72 -9.25 3.26
C ASP A 79 -7.60 -10.33 2.62
N PRO A 80 -7.06 -11.49 2.16
CA PRO A 80 -7.89 -12.57 1.62
C PRO A 80 -8.87 -13.16 2.66
N VAL A 81 -8.44 -13.24 3.92
CA VAL A 81 -9.29 -13.76 5.00
C VAL A 81 -10.46 -12.83 5.25
N MET A 82 -10.22 -11.52 5.29
CA MET A 82 -11.28 -10.53 5.51
C MET A 82 -12.24 -10.43 4.32
N ALA A 83 -11.74 -10.48 3.09
CA ALA A 83 -12.59 -10.55 1.91
C ALA A 83 -13.52 -11.77 1.97
N TRP A 84 -12.98 -12.93 2.29
CA TRP A 84 -13.74 -14.17 2.45
C TRP A 84 -14.76 -14.10 3.61
N LEU A 85 -14.38 -13.50 4.74
CA LEU A 85 -15.24 -13.37 5.92
C LEU A 85 -16.39 -12.40 5.67
N THR A 86 -16.12 -11.25 5.08
CA THR A 86 -17.16 -10.24 4.77
C THR A 86 -18.18 -10.74 3.76
N ASP A 87 -17.72 -11.50 2.75
CA ASP A 87 -18.63 -12.06 1.74
C ASP A 87 -19.56 -13.15 2.28
N ARG A 88 -19.15 -13.86 3.33
CA ARG A 88 -19.95 -14.93 3.98
C ARG A 88 -20.83 -14.44 5.11
N THR A 89 -20.54 -13.27 5.67
CA THR A 89 -21.29 -12.75 6.80
C THR A 89 -22.71 -12.35 6.38
N ARG A 90 -23.70 -12.77 7.16
CA ARG A 90 -25.10 -12.40 7.00
C ARG A 90 -25.58 -11.73 8.30
N SER A 91 -25.82 -10.45 8.25
CA SER A 91 -26.25 -9.64 9.39
C SER A 91 -27.46 -8.76 9.03
N LYS A 92 -28.32 -8.48 10.01
CA LYS A 92 -29.44 -7.52 9.87
C LYS A 92 -28.99 -6.09 9.51
N TYR A 93 -27.70 -5.79 9.69
CA TYR A 93 -27.11 -4.48 9.35
C TYR A 93 -26.40 -4.48 7.98
N GLY A 94 -26.39 -5.59 7.27
CA GLY A 94 -25.62 -5.83 6.07
C GLY A 94 -24.43 -6.77 6.32
N ARG A 95 -23.68 -7.09 5.28
CA ARG A 95 -22.51 -8.00 5.37
C ARG A 95 -21.21 -7.25 5.66
N ARG A 96 -21.04 -6.00 5.20
CA ARG A 96 -19.79 -5.20 5.27
C ARG A 96 -19.84 -4.10 6.32
N ARG A 97 -21.00 -3.45 6.49
CA ARG A 97 -21.20 -2.33 7.42
C ARG A 97 -20.81 -2.63 8.87
N PRO A 98 -21.08 -3.82 9.45
CA PRO A 98 -20.67 -4.13 10.81
C PRO A 98 -19.15 -4.11 11.00
N PHE A 99 -18.39 -4.58 10.01
CA PHE A 99 -16.93 -4.60 10.05
C PHE A 99 -16.35 -3.18 9.97
N MET A 100 -16.88 -2.34 9.07
CA MET A 100 -16.49 -0.94 8.97
C MET A 100 -16.75 -0.19 10.29
N ALA A 101 -17.90 -0.38 10.91
CA ALA A 101 -18.26 0.26 12.17
C ALA A 101 -17.39 -0.22 13.34
N ALA A 102 -17.07 -1.52 13.40
CA ALA A 102 -16.27 -2.09 14.49
C ALA A 102 -14.80 -1.66 14.43
N ALA A 103 -14.26 -1.50 13.21
CA ALA A 103 -12.85 -1.23 13.03
C ALA A 103 -12.48 0.27 13.03
N CYS A 104 -13.38 1.17 12.66
CA CYS A 104 -13.04 2.58 12.41
C CYS A 104 -12.50 3.33 13.65
N ILE A 105 -13.03 3.07 14.84
CA ILE A 105 -12.58 3.70 16.09
C ILE A 105 -11.22 3.12 16.53
N PRO A 106 -11.05 1.79 16.67
CA PRO A 106 -9.74 1.20 16.99
C PRO A 106 -8.65 1.59 16.00
N TYR A 107 -8.97 1.69 14.72
CA TYR A 107 -8.06 2.17 13.67
C TYR A 107 -7.44 3.53 14.01
N GLY A 108 -8.27 4.52 14.33
CA GLY A 108 -7.81 5.86 14.70
C GLY A 108 -7.01 5.87 16.01
N ILE A 109 -7.43 5.10 17.00
CA ILE A 109 -6.75 4.99 18.29
C ILE A 109 -5.35 4.37 18.10
N PHE A 110 -5.24 3.22 17.44
CA PHE A 110 -3.96 2.54 17.26
C PHE A 110 -2.99 3.39 16.42
N PHE A 111 -3.50 4.10 15.41
CA PHE A 111 -2.67 5.03 14.67
C PHE A 111 -2.11 6.16 15.54
N THR A 112 -2.94 6.76 16.37
CA THR A 112 -2.50 7.82 17.29
C THR A 112 -1.44 7.30 18.26
N LEU A 113 -1.61 6.08 18.77
CA LEU A 113 -0.66 5.45 19.69
C LEU A 113 0.70 5.12 19.03
N ILE A 114 0.75 4.88 17.72
CA ILE A 114 2.03 4.75 17.00
C ILE A 114 2.89 6.01 17.21
N PHE A 115 2.30 7.20 17.14
CA PHE A 115 3.02 8.46 17.26
C PHE A 115 3.00 9.07 18.69
N SER A 116 2.55 8.29 19.67
CA SER A 116 2.47 8.70 21.07
C SER A 116 3.21 7.71 22.01
N PRO A 117 4.48 7.33 21.72
CA PRO A 117 5.19 6.42 22.59
C PRO A 117 5.52 7.10 23.95
N PRO A 118 5.39 6.38 25.09
CA PRO A 118 5.81 6.90 26.39
C PRO A 118 7.31 7.26 26.43
N GLU A 119 7.66 8.27 27.21
CA GLU A 119 9.05 8.75 27.34
C GLU A 119 9.96 7.77 28.08
N SER A 120 9.39 6.93 28.93
CA SER A 120 10.14 5.97 29.76
C SER A 120 10.67 4.74 29.01
N LEU A 121 10.37 4.62 27.70
CA LEU A 121 10.75 3.43 26.94
C LEU A 121 12.22 3.47 26.52
N SER A 122 12.90 2.33 26.67
CA SER A 122 14.23 2.09 26.10
C SER A 122 14.17 2.00 24.56
N ALA A 123 15.32 2.07 23.89
CA ALA A 123 15.42 1.94 22.42
C ALA A 123 14.70 0.69 21.87
N GLY A 124 14.88 -0.47 22.51
CA GLY A 124 14.15 -1.69 22.17
C GLY A 124 12.65 -1.62 22.49
N GLY A 125 12.29 -0.97 23.60
CA GLY A 125 10.91 -0.73 24.00
C GLY A 125 10.17 0.17 23.00
N LEU A 126 10.83 1.19 22.44
CA LEU A 126 10.28 2.07 21.40
C LEU A 126 9.98 1.28 20.11
N ALA A 127 10.91 0.43 19.68
CA ALA A 127 10.69 -0.40 18.50
C ALA A 127 9.56 -1.42 18.71
N ALA A 128 9.47 -2.03 19.90
CA ALA A 128 8.39 -2.96 20.25
C ALA A 128 7.02 -2.26 20.35
N TRP A 129 6.97 -1.05 20.92
CA TRP A 129 5.78 -0.20 20.95
C TRP A 129 5.28 0.09 19.54
N TYR A 130 6.17 0.58 18.67
CA TYR A 130 5.87 0.78 17.27
C TYR A 130 5.31 -0.51 16.64
N GLY A 131 6.01 -1.62 16.78
CA GLY A 131 5.67 -2.89 16.17
C GLY A 131 4.28 -3.40 16.54
N PHE A 132 3.94 -3.33 17.84
CA PHE A 132 2.64 -3.76 18.33
C PHE A 132 1.50 -2.90 17.77
N PHE A 133 1.60 -1.57 17.87
CA PHE A 133 0.55 -0.67 17.39
C PHE A 133 0.49 -0.59 15.87
N TYR A 134 1.60 -0.76 15.17
CA TYR A 134 1.67 -0.89 13.73
C TYR A 134 0.93 -2.14 13.24
N TRP A 135 1.16 -3.29 13.87
CA TRP A 135 0.42 -4.52 13.58
C TRP A 135 -1.07 -4.37 13.88
N ALA A 136 -1.43 -3.84 15.04
CA ALA A 136 -2.83 -3.63 15.44
C ALA A 136 -3.56 -2.67 14.48
N PHE A 137 -2.87 -1.60 14.05
CA PHE A 137 -3.37 -0.65 13.07
C PHE A 137 -3.68 -1.33 11.72
N TYR A 138 -2.74 -2.11 11.17
CA TYR A 138 -2.97 -2.81 9.89
C TYR A 138 -4.05 -3.89 9.97
N MET A 139 -4.24 -4.52 11.13
CA MET A 139 -5.37 -5.41 11.34
C MET A 139 -6.71 -4.66 11.18
N MET A 140 -6.83 -3.48 11.78
CA MET A 140 -8.04 -2.66 11.66
C MET A 140 -8.18 -2.04 10.28
N ASP A 141 -7.07 -1.69 9.65
CA ASP A 141 -7.02 -1.21 8.25
C ASP A 141 -7.64 -2.22 7.29
N THR A 142 -7.18 -3.46 7.35
CA THR A 142 -7.73 -4.55 6.54
C THR A 142 -9.24 -4.72 6.77
N VAL A 143 -9.70 -4.75 8.03
CA VAL A 143 -11.12 -4.94 8.37
C VAL A 143 -11.98 -3.80 7.82
N ALA A 144 -11.56 -2.56 7.97
CA ALA A 144 -12.32 -1.38 7.54
C ALA A 144 -12.27 -1.17 6.03
N ASN A 145 -11.07 -1.18 5.46
CA ASN A 145 -10.85 -0.77 4.06
C ASN A 145 -11.30 -1.79 3.04
N ILE A 146 -11.12 -3.09 3.28
CA ILE A 146 -11.64 -4.12 2.38
C ILE A 146 -13.16 -4.04 2.33
N SER A 147 -13.79 -3.86 3.49
CA SER A 147 -15.24 -3.72 3.56
C SER A 147 -15.73 -2.46 2.85
N TRP A 148 -15.02 -1.33 2.99
CA TRP A 148 -15.38 -0.06 2.37
C TRP A 148 -15.14 -0.06 0.84
N THR A 149 -14.00 -0.54 0.37
CA THR A 149 -13.69 -0.60 -1.08
C THR A 149 -14.66 -1.49 -1.82
N ALA A 150 -15.04 -2.60 -1.21
CA ALA A 150 -15.99 -3.53 -1.77
C ALA A 150 -17.44 -3.04 -1.70
N LEU A 151 -17.78 -2.06 -0.85
CA LEU A 151 -19.10 -1.43 -0.82
C LEU A 151 -19.36 -0.56 -2.05
N GLY A 152 -18.35 0.15 -2.57
CA GLY A 152 -18.48 1.09 -3.67
C GLY A 152 -19.19 0.52 -4.92
N PRO A 153 -18.72 -0.61 -5.48
CA PRO A 153 -19.36 -1.25 -6.63
C PRO A 153 -20.79 -1.70 -6.37
N GLU A 154 -21.15 -1.98 -5.11
CA GLU A 154 -22.50 -2.45 -4.75
C GLU A 154 -23.52 -1.31 -4.60
N LEU A 155 -23.07 -0.07 -4.47
CA LEU A 155 -23.97 1.06 -4.28
C LEU A 155 -24.74 1.41 -5.55
N THR A 156 -24.15 1.21 -6.74
CA THR A 156 -24.79 1.53 -8.02
C THR A 156 -24.34 0.61 -9.13
N ASP A 157 -25.27 0.24 -10.01
CA ASP A 157 -24.99 -0.51 -11.25
C ASP A 157 -24.71 0.45 -12.42
N ASP A 158 -25.02 1.75 -12.28
CA ASP A 158 -24.74 2.76 -13.29
C ASP A 158 -23.24 3.06 -13.33
N TYR A 159 -22.63 2.81 -14.49
CA TYR A 159 -21.22 3.05 -14.75
C TYR A 159 -20.81 4.52 -14.53
N THR A 160 -21.65 5.47 -14.95
CA THR A 160 -21.37 6.90 -14.84
C THR A 160 -21.38 7.36 -13.38
N GLU A 161 -22.36 6.90 -12.63
CA GLU A 161 -22.47 7.21 -11.19
C GLU A 161 -21.36 6.56 -10.39
N ARG A 162 -20.97 5.33 -10.72
CA ARG A 162 -19.81 4.65 -10.10
C ARG A 162 -18.53 5.43 -10.34
N ASN A 163 -18.27 5.87 -11.57
CA ASN A 163 -17.12 6.71 -11.90
C ASN A 163 -17.14 8.03 -11.13
N SER A 164 -18.29 8.64 -10.96
CA SER A 164 -18.46 9.86 -10.20
C SER A 164 -18.15 9.67 -8.70
N LEU A 165 -18.54 8.54 -8.09
CA LEU A 165 -18.15 8.19 -6.71
C LEU A 165 -16.64 8.09 -6.54
N TYR A 166 -15.98 7.38 -7.44
CA TYR A 166 -14.53 7.23 -7.41
C TYR A 166 -13.78 8.52 -7.73
N PHE A 167 -14.33 9.39 -8.58
CA PHE A 167 -13.77 10.71 -8.85
C PHE A 167 -13.68 11.55 -7.56
N TRP A 168 -14.76 11.66 -6.80
CA TRP A 168 -14.76 12.39 -5.54
C TRP A 168 -13.86 11.74 -4.49
N SER A 169 -13.82 10.42 -4.44
CA SER A 169 -12.89 9.66 -3.58
C SER A 169 -11.43 9.99 -3.91
N ASN A 170 -11.08 10.09 -5.21
CA ASN A 170 -9.74 10.48 -5.63
C ASN A 170 -9.38 11.93 -5.29
N ILE A 171 -10.34 12.86 -5.31
CA ILE A 171 -10.11 14.23 -4.84
C ILE A 171 -9.72 14.22 -3.36
N PHE A 172 -10.46 13.50 -2.51
CA PHE A 172 -10.12 13.36 -1.10
C PHE A 172 -8.76 12.68 -0.90
N LYS A 173 -8.46 11.67 -1.69
CA LYS A 173 -7.16 11.01 -1.71
C LYS A 173 -6.03 12.00 -1.98
N LEU A 174 -6.14 12.82 -3.01
CA LEU A 174 -5.12 13.82 -3.37
C LEU A 174 -4.95 14.90 -2.28
N MET A 175 -6.05 15.41 -1.74
CA MET A 175 -6.02 16.36 -0.63
C MET A 175 -5.33 15.75 0.60
N GLY A 176 -5.70 14.53 0.96
CA GLY A 176 -5.09 13.79 2.06
C GLY A 176 -3.59 13.55 1.84
N THR A 177 -3.20 13.19 0.62
CA THR A 177 -1.79 13.02 0.26
C THR A 177 -0.98 14.29 0.49
N MET A 178 -1.48 15.44 0.01
CA MET A 178 -0.80 16.73 0.19
C MET A 178 -0.66 17.11 1.67
N ILE A 179 -1.74 16.96 2.44
CA ILE A 179 -1.73 17.32 3.86
C ILE A 179 -0.94 16.31 4.68
N GLY A 180 -0.96 15.02 4.32
CA GLY A 180 -0.14 14.00 4.97
C GLY A 180 1.37 14.24 4.83
N VAL A 181 1.81 14.76 3.68
CA VAL A 181 3.22 15.13 3.45
C VAL A 181 3.59 16.42 4.16
N ALA A 182 2.78 17.47 4.04
CA ALA A 182 3.11 18.82 4.52
C ALA A 182 2.62 19.10 5.95
N GLY A 183 1.58 18.39 6.41
CA GLY A 183 0.91 18.68 7.69
C GLY A 183 1.84 18.66 8.89
N PRO A 184 2.68 17.63 9.08
CA PRO A 184 3.61 17.61 10.21
C PRO A 184 4.56 18.81 10.23
N ALA A 185 5.07 19.23 9.07
CA ALA A 185 5.96 20.39 8.98
C ALA A 185 5.24 21.71 9.32
N VAL A 186 3.98 21.86 8.87
CA VAL A 186 3.16 23.04 9.18
C VAL A 186 2.83 23.11 10.67
N VAL A 187 2.36 21.98 11.26
CA VAL A 187 2.02 21.94 12.68
C VAL A 187 3.26 22.14 13.54
N LEU A 188 4.40 21.53 13.17
CA LEU A 188 5.67 21.75 13.86
C LEU A 188 6.04 23.23 13.85
N LYS A 189 5.92 23.90 12.69
CA LYS A 189 6.22 25.34 12.59
C LYS A 189 5.28 26.20 13.44
N VAL A 190 4.00 25.86 13.48
CA VAL A 190 3.01 26.57 14.31
C VAL A 190 3.32 26.41 15.79
N LEU A 191 3.67 25.19 16.23
CA LEU A 191 4.06 24.93 17.62
C LEU A 191 5.41 25.58 17.98
N GLN A 192 6.34 25.68 17.02
CA GLN A 192 7.63 26.33 17.20
C GLN A 192 7.59 27.86 17.19
N THR A 193 6.50 28.50 16.78
CA THR A 193 6.34 29.96 16.81
C THR A 193 6.09 30.52 18.23
N GLY A 194 5.87 29.66 19.23
CA GLY A 194 5.96 30.04 20.63
C GLY A 194 7.43 30.06 21.07
N GLU A 195 7.86 31.02 21.76
CA GLU A 195 9.11 31.46 22.42
C GLU A 195 10.26 30.46 22.70
N CYS A 196 10.20 29.24 22.20
CA CYS A 196 11.10 28.12 22.47
C CYS A 196 12.24 27.96 21.44
N PHE A 197 12.61 29.01 20.77
CA PHE A 197 13.50 28.93 19.61
C PHE A 197 14.98 28.85 19.90
N HIS A 198 15.40 29.04 21.13
CA HIS A 198 16.82 29.16 21.43
C HIS A 198 17.26 28.19 22.51
N CYS A 199 17.45 26.92 22.15
CA CYS A 199 18.47 26.15 22.83
C CYS A 199 19.83 26.69 22.35
N MET A 200 20.49 27.48 23.13
CA MET A 200 21.88 27.81 22.87
C MET A 200 22.75 26.59 23.06
N GLU A 201 23.78 26.48 22.22
CA GLU A 201 24.76 25.42 22.37
C GLU A 201 25.51 25.55 23.68
N PRO A 202 25.96 24.42 24.28
CA PRO A 202 26.83 24.44 25.40
C PRO A 202 28.11 25.20 25.06
N GLY A 203 28.40 26.21 25.83
CA GLY A 203 29.61 27.04 25.64
C GLY A 203 29.39 28.39 24.96
N ALA A 204 28.20 28.71 24.48
CA ALA A 204 27.89 30.07 24.04
C ALA A 204 27.79 30.99 25.30
N ALA A 205 28.80 31.78 25.50
CA ALA A 205 28.81 32.73 26.58
C ALA A 205 27.88 33.91 26.25
N HIS A 206 26.82 34.06 27.02
CA HIS A 206 26.05 35.30 27.05
C HIS A 206 26.63 36.26 28.10
N VAL A 207 27.00 37.42 27.65
CA VAL A 207 27.38 38.52 28.59
C VAL A 207 26.08 39.17 29.03
N SER A 208 25.66 38.90 30.25
CA SER A 208 24.60 39.67 30.87
C SER A 208 25.13 41.10 31.13
N ALA A 209 24.53 42.08 30.49
CA ALA A 209 24.90 43.47 30.64
C ALA A 209 24.70 44.02 32.06
N ALA A 210 23.99 43.30 32.93
CA ALA A 210 23.70 43.70 34.30
C ALA A 210 24.73 43.17 35.32
N ALA A 211 25.49 42.10 35.03
CA ALA A 211 26.32 41.45 36.00
C ALA A 211 27.83 41.43 35.68
N ASN A 212 28.25 41.87 34.50
CA ASN A 212 29.64 41.80 34.02
C ASN A 212 30.25 40.39 34.12
N GLN A 213 29.41 39.34 34.13
CA GLN A 213 29.82 37.96 34.18
C GLN A 213 29.40 37.25 32.87
N THR A 214 30.33 36.49 32.34
CA THR A 214 30.07 35.65 31.17
C THR A 214 29.48 34.35 31.69
N GLU A 215 28.17 34.18 31.53
CA GLU A 215 27.46 32.96 31.91
C GLU A 215 27.01 32.26 30.67
N ALA A 216 27.13 30.92 30.65
CA ALA A 216 26.59 30.07 29.59
C ALA A 216 25.13 29.75 29.93
N PHE A 217 24.22 30.18 29.09
CA PHE A 217 22.79 29.89 29.25
C PHE A 217 22.35 28.80 28.32
N CYS A 218 21.64 27.83 28.85
CA CYS A 218 20.86 26.90 28.06
C CYS A 218 19.41 27.27 28.21
N PHE A 219 18.78 27.68 27.11
CA PHE A 219 17.36 27.88 27.07
C PHE A 219 16.68 26.56 26.78
N THR A 220 15.89 26.09 27.70
CA THR A 220 14.96 25.00 27.42
C THR A 220 13.71 25.58 26.83
N LYS A 221 13.06 24.85 26.03
CA LYS A 221 11.67 25.10 25.75
C LYS A 221 10.81 25.09 26.97
N CYS A 222 11.29 24.60 28.00
CA CYS A 222 10.50 24.49 29.18
C CYS A 222 9.87 25.83 29.44
N GLU A 223 8.59 25.81 29.53
CA GLU A 223 7.79 26.93 29.99
C GLU A 223 8.47 27.67 31.15
N TYR A 224 9.33 27.00 31.76
CA TYR A 224 10.27 27.48 32.77
C TYR A 224 11.10 28.68 32.34
N PHE A 225 11.72 28.61 31.16
CA PHE A 225 12.58 29.68 30.70
C PHE A 225 11.80 30.74 29.95
N CYS A 226 10.74 30.37 29.34
CA CYS A 226 9.89 31.31 28.64
C CYS A 226 9.02 32.11 29.60
N ALA A 227 8.58 31.53 30.71
CA ALA A 227 7.78 32.23 31.71
C ALA A 227 8.64 33.16 32.60
N ASP A 228 9.86 32.75 32.88
CA ASP A 228 10.76 33.47 33.79
C ASP A 228 11.83 34.33 33.09
N SER A 229 11.76 34.43 31.76
CA SER A 229 12.74 35.18 30.95
C SER A 229 12.95 36.63 31.34
N THR A 230 12.12 37.19 32.23
CA THR A 230 12.24 38.58 32.66
C THR A 230 12.97 38.79 33.97
N HIS A 231 13.16 37.78 34.82
CA HIS A 231 13.56 38.15 36.18
C HIS A 231 14.71 37.39 36.85
N GLU A 232 14.98 36.14 36.54
CA GLU A 232 15.93 35.42 37.42
C GLU A 232 16.74 34.31 36.70
N VAL A 233 16.78 34.30 35.40
CA VAL A 233 17.55 33.28 34.65
C VAL A 233 19.01 33.31 35.04
N ALA A 234 19.56 34.50 35.30
CA ALA A 234 20.96 34.64 35.73
C ALA A 234 21.24 34.05 37.13
N SER A 235 20.27 34.05 38.02
CA SER A 235 20.43 33.48 39.36
C SER A 235 20.23 31.97 39.40
N LEU A 236 19.40 31.44 38.55
CA LEU A 236 19.11 30.01 38.43
C LEU A 236 20.29 29.22 37.84
N TRP A 237 21.14 29.84 37.04
CA TRP A 237 22.23 29.22 36.31
C TRP A 237 23.61 29.57 36.78
N ALA A 238 23.74 29.77 38.07
CA ALA A 238 25.01 30.18 38.69
C ALA A 238 26.13 29.11 38.60
N SER A 239 25.90 27.94 38.05
CA SER A 239 26.93 26.91 37.92
C SER A 239 26.92 26.23 36.56
N GLN A 240 28.11 25.89 36.06
CA GLN A 240 28.29 25.13 34.81
C GLN A 240 27.56 23.76 34.85
N THR A 241 27.42 23.15 36.02
CA THR A 241 26.71 21.89 36.26
C THR A 241 25.22 22.05 36.04
N SER A 242 24.64 23.18 36.43
CA SER A 242 23.21 23.46 36.20
C SER A 242 22.92 23.70 34.73
N CYS A 243 23.81 24.37 34.01
CA CYS A 243 23.69 24.57 32.57
C CYS A 243 23.78 23.26 31.77
N GLN A 244 24.68 22.33 32.15
CA GLN A 244 24.77 21.01 31.55
C GLN A 244 23.53 20.15 31.82
N ALA A 245 22.94 20.27 33.01
CA ALA A 245 21.67 19.57 33.29
C ALA A 245 20.50 20.11 32.46
N ALA A 246 20.46 21.42 32.22
CA ALA A 246 19.45 22.03 31.37
C ALA A 246 19.66 21.73 29.88
N GLU A 247 20.89 21.58 29.46
CA GLU A 247 21.21 21.15 28.11
C GLU A 247 20.51 19.81 27.76
N SER A 248 20.63 18.83 28.67
CA SER A 248 19.91 17.56 28.47
C SER A 248 18.41 17.74 28.46
N THR A 249 17.88 18.72 29.20
CA THR A 249 16.46 19.07 29.20
C THR A 249 16.05 19.78 27.90
N CYS A 250 16.88 20.66 27.37
CA CYS A 250 16.67 21.30 26.07
C CYS A 250 16.56 20.29 24.94
N LEU A 251 17.41 19.29 24.89
CA LEU A 251 17.37 18.22 23.94
C LEU A 251 16.10 17.37 24.07
N GLY A 252 15.66 17.11 25.31
CA GLY A 252 14.39 16.46 25.58
C GLY A 252 13.18 17.28 25.10
N CYS A 253 13.23 18.61 25.23
CA CYS A 253 12.16 19.49 24.75
C CYS A 253 11.98 19.45 23.22
N HIS A 254 13.05 19.38 22.46
CA HIS A 254 12.94 19.25 21.00
C HIS A 254 12.26 17.94 20.58
N THR A 255 12.53 16.84 21.29
CA THR A 255 11.84 15.58 21.08
C THR A 255 10.39 15.60 21.52
N VAL A 256 10.08 16.31 22.61
CA VAL A 256 8.69 16.51 23.08
C VAL A 256 7.86 17.25 22.05
N ASP A 257 8.40 18.30 21.43
CA ASP A 257 7.70 19.03 20.37
C ASP A 257 7.41 18.16 19.13
N LYS A 258 8.37 17.34 18.71
CA LYS A 258 8.16 16.36 17.65
C LYS A 258 7.08 15.35 18.05
N ARG A 259 7.13 14.80 19.27
CA ARG A 259 6.11 13.86 19.77
C ARG A 259 4.72 14.50 19.77
N THR A 260 4.59 15.69 20.36
CA THR A 260 3.32 16.42 20.42
C THR A 260 2.78 16.70 19.03
N THR A 261 3.63 17.20 18.12
CA THR A 261 3.26 17.47 16.73
C THR A 261 2.72 16.25 16.03
N PHE A 262 3.44 15.14 16.05
CA PHE A 262 3.02 13.92 15.38
C PHE A 262 1.80 13.28 16.03
N SER A 263 1.67 13.32 17.36
CA SER A 263 0.47 12.87 18.08
C SER A 263 -0.77 13.68 17.69
N MET A 264 -0.67 15.01 17.61
CA MET A 264 -1.78 15.87 17.21
C MET A 264 -2.21 15.59 15.77
N VAL A 265 -1.26 15.50 14.84
CA VAL A 265 -1.54 15.20 13.42
C VAL A 265 -2.16 13.81 13.29
N ALA A 266 -1.60 12.81 13.97
CA ALA A 266 -2.12 11.44 13.97
C ALA A 266 -3.53 11.37 14.58
N GLY A 267 -3.76 12.06 15.70
CA GLY A 267 -5.06 12.13 16.36
C GLY A 267 -6.12 12.80 15.49
N PHE A 268 -5.77 13.90 14.81
CA PHE A 268 -6.68 14.56 13.89
C PHE A 268 -7.11 13.63 12.75
N PHE A 269 -6.18 13.00 12.07
CA PHE A 269 -6.50 12.09 10.97
C PHE A 269 -7.21 10.82 11.46
N GLY A 270 -6.83 10.28 12.62
CA GLY A 270 -7.50 9.13 13.23
C GLY A 270 -8.97 9.44 13.56
N ALA A 271 -9.22 10.60 14.17
CA ALA A 271 -10.57 11.07 14.48
C ALA A 271 -11.38 11.34 13.21
N TRP A 272 -10.80 12.00 12.21
CA TRP A 272 -11.44 12.21 10.91
C TRP A 272 -11.87 10.90 10.26
N TYR A 273 -10.97 9.90 10.24
CA TYR A 273 -11.28 8.58 9.67
C TYR A 273 -12.46 7.94 10.38
N ALA A 274 -12.42 7.90 11.72
CA ALA A 274 -13.48 7.29 12.50
C ALA A 274 -14.84 7.98 12.25
N VAL A 275 -14.90 9.31 12.27
CA VAL A 275 -16.11 10.09 12.03
C VAL A 275 -16.62 9.90 10.61
N ALA A 276 -15.74 10.05 9.61
CA ALA A 276 -16.11 9.92 8.19
C ALA A 276 -16.62 8.51 7.88
N MET A 277 -15.98 7.47 8.44
CA MET A 277 -16.39 6.08 8.25
C MET A 277 -17.73 5.79 8.93
N LEU A 278 -17.96 6.29 10.14
CA LEU A 278 -19.25 6.14 10.83
C LEU A 278 -20.39 6.84 10.07
N ILE A 279 -20.14 8.05 9.53
CA ILE A 279 -21.11 8.74 8.68
C ILE A 279 -21.38 7.94 7.41
N CYS A 280 -20.37 7.35 6.79
CA CYS A 280 -20.51 6.49 5.62
C CYS A 280 -21.37 5.26 5.95
N VAL A 281 -21.08 4.55 7.04
CA VAL A 281 -21.86 3.39 7.51
C VAL A 281 -23.32 3.76 7.81
N ALA A 282 -23.57 4.93 8.40
CA ALA A 282 -24.92 5.39 8.71
C ALA A 282 -25.72 5.79 7.46
N SER A 283 -25.03 6.34 6.46
CA SER A 283 -25.67 6.92 5.27
C SER A 283 -26.01 5.90 4.19
N PHE A 284 -25.17 4.88 3.98
CA PHE A 284 -25.35 3.91 2.90
C PHE A 284 -25.94 2.58 3.41
N ARG A 285 -26.79 1.96 2.57
CA ARG A 285 -27.29 0.60 2.75
C ARG A 285 -26.82 -0.29 1.63
N GLU A 286 -26.49 -1.53 1.94
CA GLU A 286 -26.21 -2.57 0.98
C GLU A 286 -27.49 -3.01 0.26
N LYS A 287 -27.38 -3.38 -1.04
CA LYS A 287 -28.52 -3.90 -1.79
C LYS A 287 -28.86 -5.32 -1.34
N ASP A 288 -30.16 -5.63 -1.26
CA ASP A 288 -30.63 -6.98 -0.88
C ASP A 288 -30.20 -8.03 -1.92
N SER A 289 -30.09 -7.65 -3.19
CA SER A 289 -29.61 -8.53 -4.28
C SER A 289 -28.15 -8.98 -4.08
N SER A 290 -27.30 -8.16 -3.47
CA SER A 290 -25.92 -8.52 -3.15
C SER A 290 -25.81 -9.60 -2.06
N LEU A 291 -26.83 -9.73 -1.24
CA LEU A 291 -26.93 -10.76 -0.18
C LEU A 291 -27.25 -12.15 -0.76
N ALA A 292 -27.81 -12.21 -1.95
CA ALA A 292 -28.21 -13.46 -2.62
C ALA A 292 -27.07 -14.08 -3.46
N GLN A 293 -26.01 -13.32 -3.76
CA GLN A 293 -24.92 -13.81 -4.59
C GLN A 293 -24.08 -14.88 -3.86
N THR A 294 -23.74 -15.94 -4.56
CA THR A 294 -22.79 -16.95 -4.08
C THR A 294 -21.37 -16.39 -4.11
N PRO A 295 -20.62 -16.49 -3.00
CA PRO A 295 -19.24 -15.96 -2.98
C PRO A 295 -18.36 -16.71 -3.97
N VAL A 296 -17.64 -15.97 -4.80
CA VAL A 296 -16.66 -16.53 -5.74
C VAL A 296 -15.45 -17.06 -4.99
N PRO A 297 -14.99 -18.30 -5.23
CA PRO A 297 -13.79 -18.82 -4.59
C PRO A 297 -12.56 -18.02 -5.01
N LEU A 298 -11.79 -17.50 -4.05
CA LEU A 298 -10.66 -16.61 -4.28
C LEU A 298 -9.54 -17.25 -5.12
N VAL A 299 -9.12 -18.48 -4.75
CA VAL A 299 -8.00 -19.15 -5.43
C VAL A 299 -8.27 -19.43 -6.90
N PRO A 300 -9.43 -20.01 -7.29
CA PRO A 300 -9.78 -20.17 -8.69
C PRO A 300 -9.84 -18.85 -9.44
N ALA A 301 -10.42 -17.81 -8.84
CA ALA A 301 -10.48 -16.49 -9.45
C ALA A 301 -9.09 -15.96 -9.78
N MET A 302 -8.16 -16.04 -8.83
CA MET A 302 -6.76 -15.64 -9.03
C MET A 302 -6.05 -16.54 -10.06
N MET A 303 -6.23 -17.85 -10.02
CA MET A 303 -5.58 -18.78 -10.96
C MET A 303 -6.04 -18.57 -12.40
N ARG A 304 -7.31 -18.24 -12.62
CA ARG A 304 -7.84 -17.93 -13.95
C ARG A 304 -7.17 -16.70 -14.55
N THR A 305 -6.99 -15.60 -13.77
CA THR A 305 -6.38 -14.38 -14.29
C THR A 305 -4.93 -14.60 -14.72
N PHE A 306 -4.19 -15.52 -14.07
CA PHE A 306 -2.82 -15.87 -14.48
C PHE A 306 -2.73 -16.63 -15.82
N ARG A 307 -3.84 -17.14 -16.34
CA ARG A 307 -3.88 -17.76 -17.69
C ARG A 307 -3.87 -16.71 -18.81
N ASN A 308 -4.20 -15.47 -18.51
CA ASN A 308 -4.17 -14.35 -19.45
C ASN A 308 -2.75 -13.82 -19.65
N PRO A 309 -2.10 -13.97 -20.82
CA PRO A 309 -0.72 -13.55 -21.03
C PRO A 309 -0.51 -12.04 -20.91
N PRO A 310 -1.34 -11.15 -21.51
CA PRO A 310 -1.30 -9.70 -21.27
C PRO A 310 -1.33 -9.35 -19.78
N PHE A 311 -2.14 -10.05 -18.99
CA PHE A 311 -2.24 -9.80 -17.56
C PHE A 311 -0.96 -10.12 -16.82
N ARG A 312 -0.31 -11.26 -17.10
CA ARG A 312 0.97 -11.64 -16.48
C ARG A 312 2.06 -10.58 -16.72
N MET A 313 2.13 -10.08 -17.95
CA MET A 313 3.11 -9.04 -18.31
C MET A 313 2.81 -7.71 -17.61
N MET A 314 1.54 -7.30 -17.62
CA MET A 314 1.11 -6.10 -16.91
C MET A 314 1.38 -6.22 -15.41
N LEU A 315 1.07 -7.35 -14.79
CA LEU A 315 1.25 -7.61 -13.37
C LEU A 315 2.74 -7.48 -12.96
N ALA A 316 3.64 -8.05 -13.74
CA ALA A 316 5.07 -7.94 -13.50
C ALA A 316 5.58 -6.50 -13.63
N ALA A 317 5.18 -5.78 -14.67
CA ALA A 317 5.54 -4.37 -14.84
C ALA A 317 4.96 -3.50 -13.71
N TRP A 318 3.73 -3.75 -13.31
CA TRP A 318 3.05 -3.04 -12.23
C TRP A 318 3.71 -3.29 -10.87
N ALA A 319 4.10 -4.52 -10.58
CA ALA A 319 4.87 -4.83 -9.37
C ALA A 319 6.18 -4.06 -9.30
N LEU A 320 6.91 -3.93 -10.42
CA LEU A 320 8.15 -3.14 -10.50
C LEU A 320 7.90 -1.65 -10.31
N ASP A 321 6.84 -1.09 -10.91
CA ASP A 321 6.45 0.31 -10.74
C ASP A 321 6.07 0.61 -9.27
N PHE A 322 5.39 -0.31 -8.58
CA PHE A 322 5.05 -0.16 -7.16
C PHE A 322 6.27 -0.31 -6.25
N THR A 323 7.17 -1.26 -6.54
CA THR A 323 8.42 -1.42 -5.78
C THR A 323 9.28 -0.17 -5.92
N PHE A 324 9.40 0.39 -7.12
CA PHE A 324 10.05 1.67 -7.39
C PHE A 324 9.45 2.80 -6.53
N THR A 325 8.13 2.99 -6.58
CA THR A 325 7.44 4.05 -5.81
C THR A 325 7.62 3.87 -4.31
N ALA A 326 7.52 2.62 -3.82
CA ALA A 326 7.70 2.31 -2.41
C ALA A 326 9.13 2.57 -1.93
N LEU A 327 10.15 2.24 -2.73
CA LEU A 327 11.55 2.56 -2.42
C LEU A 327 11.79 4.06 -2.35
N LEU A 328 11.30 4.81 -3.33
CA LEU A 328 11.41 6.27 -3.31
C LEU A 328 10.76 6.85 -2.06
N THR A 329 9.54 6.43 -1.73
CA THR A 329 8.81 6.94 -0.57
C THR A 329 9.54 6.62 0.73
N THR A 330 10.05 5.38 0.88
CA THR A 330 10.74 4.95 2.10
C THR A 330 12.10 5.62 2.28
N MET A 331 12.85 5.78 1.18
CA MET A 331 14.21 6.33 1.23
C MET A 331 14.28 7.85 1.10
N LEU A 332 13.22 8.50 0.66
CA LEU A 332 13.19 9.96 0.51
C LEU A 332 13.56 10.71 1.80
N PRO A 333 13.02 10.36 2.99
CA PRO A 333 13.43 11.02 4.23
C PRO A 333 14.92 10.90 4.52
N PHE A 334 15.49 9.70 4.31
CA PHE A 334 16.93 9.44 4.53
C PHE A 334 17.81 10.14 3.49
N TYR A 335 17.32 10.22 2.24
CA TYR A 335 18.00 10.99 1.21
C TYR A 335 18.06 12.48 1.56
N VAL A 336 16.93 13.05 2.00
CA VAL A 336 16.90 14.44 2.44
C VAL A 336 17.83 14.65 3.64
N GLN A 337 17.74 13.80 4.66
CA GLN A 337 18.45 13.97 5.92
C GLN A 337 19.95 13.72 5.80
N PHE A 338 20.40 12.74 5.02
CA PHE A 338 21.82 12.35 5.01
C PHE A 338 22.58 12.75 3.73
N VAL A 339 21.88 13.08 2.66
CA VAL A 339 22.52 13.41 1.38
C VAL A 339 22.34 14.87 1.01
N LEU A 340 21.09 15.33 1.03
CA LEU A 340 20.73 16.67 0.54
C LEU A 340 20.90 17.75 1.60
N TRP A 341 20.44 17.47 2.80
CA TRP A 341 20.39 18.41 3.91
C TRP A 341 20.73 17.75 5.25
N PRO A 342 22.00 17.34 5.49
CA PRO A 342 22.39 16.85 6.79
C PRO A 342 22.22 17.96 7.83
N GLU A 343 21.39 17.70 8.82
CA GLU A 343 21.30 18.54 10.00
C GLU A 343 22.67 18.48 10.70
N LYS A 344 23.46 19.54 10.54
CA LYS A 344 24.72 19.64 11.28
C LYS A 344 24.44 19.94 12.74
N ALA A 345 25.28 19.38 13.58
CA ALA A 345 25.27 19.67 15.01
C ALA A 345 25.60 21.14 15.33
N ASP A 346 26.25 21.85 14.40
CA ASP A 346 26.59 23.25 14.56
C ASP A 346 25.46 24.17 14.06
N PRO A 347 24.89 25.04 14.87
CA PRO A 347 23.92 26.02 14.44
C PRO A 347 24.62 27.05 13.56
N LEU A 348 24.12 27.21 12.35
CA LEU A 348 24.43 28.41 11.57
C LEU A 348 23.74 29.62 12.20
N PRO A 349 24.34 30.84 12.18
CA PRO A 349 23.89 31.98 12.96
C PRO A 349 22.53 32.56 12.60
N GLU A 350 21.87 32.07 11.56
CA GLU A 350 20.48 32.43 11.23
C GLU A 350 19.69 31.18 10.88
N VAL A 351 18.73 30.82 11.75
CA VAL A 351 17.78 29.73 11.54
C VAL A 351 16.81 30.11 10.42
N THR A 352 17.14 29.76 9.19
CA THR A 352 16.20 29.87 8.10
C THR A 352 15.26 28.67 8.09
N TRP A 353 14.02 28.87 7.54
CA TRP A 353 13.04 27.79 7.33
C TRP A 353 13.62 26.56 6.60
N GLN A 354 14.78 26.70 5.98
CA GLN A 354 15.52 25.68 5.26
C GLN A 354 16.23 24.65 6.16
N GLN A 355 16.38 24.91 7.44
CA GLN A 355 17.19 24.07 8.34
C GLN A 355 16.42 22.87 8.90
N ASN A 356 15.12 22.80 8.74
CA ASN A 356 14.33 21.67 9.22
C ASN A 356 14.14 20.63 8.12
N THR A 357 14.71 19.42 8.31
CA THR A 357 14.56 18.27 7.39
C THR A 357 13.11 17.99 7.03
N SER A 358 12.19 18.11 7.99
CA SER A 358 10.76 17.92 7.78
C SER A 358 10.18 18.97 6.83
N THR A 359 10.64 20.22 6.90
CA THR A 359 10.20 21.31 6.01
C THR A 359 10.71 21.07 4.58
N VAL A 360 11.99 20.69 4.43
CA VAL A 360 12.57 20.36 3.12
C VAL A 360 11.85 19.16 2.50
N LEU A 361 11.60 18.11 3.29
CA LEU A 361 10.86 16.93 2.85
C LEU A 361 9.44 17.29 2.39
N ALA A 362 8.73 18.11 3.19
CA ALA A 362 7.40 18.57 2.85
C ALA A 362 7.38 19.40 1.56
N LEU A 363 8.34 20.28 1.37
CA LEU A 363 8.45 21.14 0.20
C LEU A 363 8.73 20.33 -1.08
N LEU A 364 9.69 19.39 -1.02
CA LEU A 364 10.00 18.51 -2.14
C LEU A 364 8.81 17.62 -2.50
N GLY A 365 8.18 16.99 -1.49
CA GLY A 365 7.01 16.14 -1.69
C GLY A 365 5.81 16.91 -2.22
N ALA A 366 5.49 18.07 -1.66
CA ALA A 366 4.38 18.92 -2.12
C ALA A 366 4.59 19.41 -3.56
N THR A 367 5.82 19.82 -3.90
CA THR A 367 6.17 20.28 -5.26
C THR A 367 6.00 19.14 -6.27
N MET A 368 6.51 17.95 -5.96
CA MET A 368 6.35 16.76 -6.80
C MET A 368 4.87 16.40 -7.00
N LEU A 369 4.08 16.34 -5.92
CA LEU A 369 2.66 16.01 -5.97
C LEU A 369 1.85 17.05 -6.74
N MET A 370 2.14 18.34 -6.55
CA MET A 370 1.49 19.41 -7.28
C MET A 370 1.71 19.24 -8.79
N MET A 371 2.96 19.00 -9.21
CA MET A 371 3.27 18.79 -10.62
C MET A 371 2.67 17.48 -11.16
N THR A 372 2.54 16.43 -10.32
CA THR A 372 1.84 15.20 -10.66
C THR A 372 0.38 15.50 -11.05
N VAL A 373 -0.34 16.26 -10.21
CA VAL A 373 -1.74 16.64 -10.46
C VAL A 373 -1.87 17.52 -11.71
N LEU A 374 -1.03 18.54 -11.84
CA LEU A 374 -1.06 19.45 -12.97
C LEU A 374 -0.75 18.78 -14.31
N SER A 375 0.03 17.71 -14.30
CA SER A 375 0.39 16.97 -15.51
C SER A 375 -0.67 15.96 -15.97
N MET A 376 -1.61 15.55 -15.10
CA MET A 376 -2.65 14.54 -15.43
C MET A 376 -3.44 14.85 -16.70
N PRO A 377 -3.95 16.07 -16.93
CA PRO A 377 -4.66 16.38 -18.19
C PRO A 377 -3.79 16.20 -19.43
N GLY A 378 -2.49 16.53 -19.32
CA GLY A 378 -1.52 16.29 -20.39
C GLY A 378 -1.35 14.81 -20.71
N TRP A 379 -1.31 13.97 -19.69
CA TRP A 379 -1.24 12.51 -19.84
C TRP A 379 -2.50 11.95 -20.47
N LEU A 380 -3.71 12.40 -20.08
CA LEU A 380 -4.95 12.02 -20.73
C LEU A 380 -4.95 12.37 -22.23
N HIS A 381 -4.50 13.57 -22.57
CA HIS A 381 -4.38 13.99 -23.96
C HIS A 381 -3.33 13.16 -24.72
N LEU A 382 -2.20 12.83 -24.09
CA LEU A 382 -1.17 11.98 -24.67
C LEU A 382 -1.71 10.58 -24.99
N THR A 383 -2.47 9.97 -24.07
CA THR A 383 -3.06 8.64 -24.29
C THR A 383 -4.01 8.58 -25.46
N THR A 384 -4.75 9.67 -25.73
CA THR A 384 -5.65 9.72 -26.90
C THR A 384 -4.89 9.82 -28.22
N LYS A 385 -3.68 10.43 -28.23
CA LYS A 385 -2.86 10.61 -29.42
C LYS A 385 -2.01 9.38 -29.76
N ILE A 386 -1.30 8.83 -28.80
CA ILE A 386 -0.29 7.77 -29.05
C ILE A 386 -0.73 6.39 -28.56
N GLY A 387 -1.90 6.28 -27.92
CA GLY A 387 -2.41 5.06 -27.32
C GLY A 387 -1.84 4.79 -25.91
N LYS A 388 -2.56 3.97 -25.13
CA LYS A 388 -2.24 3.72 -23.72
C LYS A 388 -0.87 3.04 -23.51
N ARG A 389 -0.54 2.01 -24.32
CA ARG A 389 0.74 1.31 -24.24
C ARG A 389 1.93 2.24 -24.49
N ASN A 390 1.88 3.05 -25.56
CA ASN A 390 2.98 3.96 -25.87
C ASN A 390 3.11 5.06 -24.82
N ALA A 391 1.98 5.57 -24.28
CA ALA A 391 2.00 6.48 -23.13
C ALA A 391 2.64 5.85 -21.89
N TRP A 392 2.37 4.56 -21.63
CA TRP A 392 2.99 3.81 -20.53
C TRP A 392 4.50 3.59 -20.70
N ILE A 393 4.97 3.43 -21.93
CA ILE A 393 6.40 3.41 -22.28
C ILE A 393 7.01 4.80 -22.04
N VAL A 394 6.35 5.88 -22.52
CA VAL A 394 6.80 7.26 -22.34
C VAL A 394 6.90 7.60 -20.84
N PHE A 395 5.97 7.14 -20.01
CA PHE A 395 6.06 7.26 -18.54
C PHE A 395 7.41 6.77 -18.02
N SER A 396 7.81 5.53 -18.34
CA SER A 396 9.09 4.97 -17.87
C SER A 396 10.30 5.68 -18.48
N VAL A 397 10.26 5.95 -19.78
CA VAL A 397 11.38 6.61 -20.49
C VAL A 397 11.60 8.05 -19.99
N SER A 398 10.54 8.79 -19.67
CA SER A 398 10.66 10.17 -19.18
C SER A 398 11.12 10.24 -17.72
N LEU A 399 10.79 9.23 -16.91
CA LEU A 399 11.15 9.20 -15.50
C LEU A 399 12.61 8.81 -15.26
N MET A 400 13.14 7.85 -16.04
CA MET A 400 14.51 7.34 -15.88
C MET A 400 15.61 8.43 -15.89
N PRO A 401 15.69 9.35 -16.86
CA PRO A 401 16.73 10.37 -16.90
C PRO A 401 16.58 11.40 -15.78
N LEU A 402 15.42 11.53 -15.15
CA LEU A 402 15.18 12.48 -14.07
C LEU A 402 15.62 11.93 -12.70
N VAL A 403 15.69 10.61 -12.53
CA VAL A 403 16.13 10.00 -11.27
C VAL A 403 17.66 10.08 -11.13
N LEU A 404 18.42 9.89 -12.19
CA LEU A 404 19.89 9.86 -12.14
C LEU A 404 20.54 11.16 -11.64
N PRO A 405 20.11 12.38 -12.03
CA PRO A 405 20.69 13.63 -11.54
C PRO A 405 20.56 13.83 -10.03
N LEU A 406 19.63 13.13 -9.36
CA LEU A 406 19.53 13.17 -7.90
C LEU A 406 20.82 12.69 -7.21
N SER A 407 21.64 11.83 -7.88
CA SER A 407 22.93 11.39 -7.37
C SER A 407 24.01 12.47 -7.41
N LEU A 408 23.83 13.50 -8.21
CA LEU A 408 24.79 14.59 -8.42
C LEU A 408 24.53 15.79 -7.49
N LEU A 409 23.41 15.77 -6.75
CA LEU A 409 23.08 16.85 -5.83
C LEU A 409 24.06 16.86 -4.65
N ASN A 410 24.60 18.03 -4.36
CA ASN A 410 25.46 18.27 -3.22
C ASN A 410 24.63 18.71 -2.00
N VAL A 411 25.27 18.68 -0.84
CA VAL A 411 24.70 19.21 0.41
C VAL A 411 24.29 20.68 0.21
N GLY A 412 23.08 21.04 0.62
CA GLY A 412 22.53 22.38 0.48
C GLY A 412 21.91 22.72 -0.87
N ALA A 413 21.92 21.81 -1.84
CA ALA A 413 21.37 22.03 -3.19
C ALA A 413 19.83 21.95 -3.22
N ILE A 414 19.13 22.74 -2.40
CA ILE A 414 17.66 22.68 -2.27
C ILE A 414 16.98 23.13 -3.56
N MET A 415 17.40 24.23 -4.17
CA MET A 415 16.77 24.74 -5.40
C MET A 415 16.90 23.78 -6.59
N PRO A 416 18.07 23.21 -6.90
CA PRO A 416 18.18 22.14 -7.90
C PRO A 416 17.32 20.92 -7.55
N ALA A 417 17.23 20.53 -6.27
CA ALA A 417 16.38 19.43 -5.82
C ALA A 417 14.90 19.74 -6.09
N LEU A 418 14.40 20.93 -5.75
CA LEU A 418 13.02 21.36 -6.03
C LEU A 418 12.69 21.27 -7.52
N VAL A 419 13.57 21.74 -8.38
CA VAL A 419 13.37 21.65 -9.83
C VAL A 419 13.32 20.19 -10.28
N LEU A 420 14.21 19.33 -9.80
CA LEU A 420 14.20 17.89 -10.15
C LEU A 420 12.94 17.19 -9.63
N PHE A 421 12.50 17.48 -8.41
CA PHE A 421 11.27 16.90 -7.86
C PHE A 421 10.02 17.41 -8.58
N ALA A 422 9.99 18.69 -9.00
CA ALA A 422 8.95 19.21 -9.87
C ALA A 422 8.92 18.45 -11.20
N LEU A 423 10.08 18.25 -11.84
CA LEU A 423 10.19 17.51 -13.09
C LEU A 423 9.81 16.02 -12.93
N LEU A 424 10.19 15.38 -11.81
CA LEU A 424 9.79 14.01 -11.48
C LEU A 424 8.27 13.87 -11.30
N GLY A 425 7.60 14.90 -10.80
CA GLY A 425 6.14 14.93 -10.68
C GLY A 425 5.43 14.80 -12.03
N ILE A 426 5.99 15.33 -13.11
CA ILE A 426 5.34 15.33 -14.43
C ILE A 426 5.09 13.88 -14.95
N PRO A 427 6.09 12.99 -15.02
CA PRO A 427 5.84 11.59 -15.39
C PRO A 427 4.87 10.89 -14.45
N LEU A 428 4.99 11.12 -13.14
CA LEU A 428 4.16 10.44 -12.13
C LEU A 428 2.65 10.68 -12.33
N GLY A 429 2.25 11.74 -13.00
CA GLY A 429 0.86 11.95 -13.44
C GLY A 429 0.32 10.87 -14.37
N GLY A 430 1.18 10.05 -14.98
CA GLY A 430 0.81 8.90 -15.80
C GLY A 430 0.52 7.61 -15.04
N GLN A 431 0.59 7.57 -13.71
CA GLN A 431 0.40 6.34 -12.93
C GLN A 431 -1.00 5.70 -13.11
N PHE A 432 -2.05 6.49 -13.42
CA PHE A 432 -3.38 5.98 -13.71
C PHE A 432 -3.44 5.03 -14.92
N LEU A 433 -2.40 5.02 -15.77
CA LEU A 433 -2.31 4.13 -16.92
C LEU A 433 -2.37 2.65 -16.55
N ASN A 434 -1.85 2.27 -15.40
CA ASN A 434 -1.90 0.89 -14.93
C ASN A 434 -3.35 0.40 -14.77
N GLU A 435 -4.21 1.21 -14.17
CA GLU A 435 -5.64 0.89 -14.01
C GLU A 435 -6.37 0.90 -15.36
N SER A 436 -6.01 1.84 -16.23
CA SER A 436 -6.61 1.95 -17.56
C SER A 436 -6.24 0.78 -18.49
N ILE A 437 -5.01 0.27 -18.41
CA ILE A 437 -4.54 -0.91 -19.14
C ILE A 437 -5.18 -2.19 -18.59
N LEU A 438 -5.40 -2.26 -17.27
CA LEU A 438 -6.11 -3.38 -16.64
C LEU A 438 -7.52 -3.52 -17.20
N ALA A 439 -8.23 -2.42 -17.45
CA ALA A 439 -9.55 -2.47 -18.07
C ALA A 439 -9.51 -3.08 -19.48
N ASP A 440 -8.51 -2.73 -20.29
CA ASP A 440 -8.31 -3.29 -21.64
C ASP A 440 -8.00 -4.80 -21.58
N ILE A 441 -7.30 -5.26 -20.55
CA ILE A 441 -7.02 -6.68 -20.33
C ILE A 441 -8.28 -7.42 -19.91
N ILE A 442 -9.17 -6.81 -19.14
CA ILE A 442 -10.47 -7.38 -18.76
C ILE A 442 -11.34 -7.57 -20.00
N ASP A 443 -11.35 -6.60 -20.92
CA ASP A 443 -12.07 -6.72 -22.21
C ASP A 443 -11.48 -7.85 -23.07
N TYR A 444 -10.15 -8.03 -23.06
CA TYR A 444 -9.50 -9.16 -23.73
C TYR A 444 -9.83 -10.51 -23.07
N GLU A 445 -9.93 -10.58 -21.75
CA GLU A 445 -10.38 -11.77 -21.04
C GLU A 445 -11.83 -12.12 -21.40
N GLU A 446 -12.70 -11.13 -21.55
CA GLU A 446 -14.07 -11.34 -22.02
C GLU A 446 -14.08 -11.94 -23.44
N LEU A 447 -13.18 -11.51 -24.33
CA LEU A 447 -13.01 -12.13 -25.66
C LEU A 447 -12.66 -13.62 -25.55
N LEU A 448 -11.73 -13.97 -24.65
CA LEU A 448 -11.24 -15.35 -24.52
C LEU A 448 -12.26 -16.28 -23.83
N THR A 449 -12.98 -15.79 -22.84
CA THR A 449 -13.77 -16.62 -21.92
C THR A 449 -15.27 -16.46 -22.06
N GLY A 450 -15.76 -15.41 -22.72
CA GLY A 450 -17.18 -15.08 -22.79
C GLY A 450 -17.74 -14.47 -21.51
N LYS A 451 -16.92 -14.30 -20.47
CA LYS A 451 -17.37 -13.80 -19.17
C LYS A 451 -16.53 -12.60 -18.74
N ARG A 452 -17.20 -11.58 -18.26
CA ARG A 452 -16.56 -10.39 -17.71
C ARG A 452 -16.29 -10.59 -16.23
N THR A 453 -15.04 -10.88 -15.85
CA THR A 453 -14.64 -11.23 -14.49
C THR A 453 -13.86 -10.09 -13.81
N GLU A 454 -14.41 -8.87 -13.81
CA GLU A 454 -13.75 -7.68 -13.24
C GLU A 454 -13.26 -7.90 -11.80
N GLY A 455 -14.09 -8.50 -10.94
CA GLY A 455 -13.76 -8.74 -9.54
C GLY A 455 -12.50 -9.58 -9.33
N SER A 456 -12.23 -10.53 -10.23
CA SER A 456 -11.04 -11.38 -10.14
C SER A 456 -9.74 -10.61 -10.39
N PHE A 457 -9.77 -9.61 -11.28
CA PHE A 457 -8.63 -8.78 -11.61
C PHE A 457 -8.41 -7.66 -10.58
N THR A 458 -9.49 -7.10 -10.03
CA THR A 458 -9.42 -6.01 -9.04
C THR A 458 -8.80 -6.44 -7.71
N VAL A 459 -8.85 -7.73 -7.34
CA VAL A 459 -8.12 -8.25 -6.18
C VAL A 459 -6.62 -7.92 -6.26
N PHE A 460 -6.04 -7.96 -7.46
CA PHE A 460 -4.63 -7.65 -7.65
C PHE A 460 -4.29 -6.17 -7.52
N GLN A 461 -5.26 -5.26 -7.64
CA GLN A 461 -5.04 -3.82 -7.42
C GLN A 461 -4.66 -3.50 -5.97
N THR A 462 -5.15 -4.28 -5.01
CA THR A 462 -4.79 -4.12 -3.59
C THR A 462 -3.63 -5.02 -3.19
N PHE A 463 -3.59 -6.25 -3.67
CA PHE A 463 -2.60 -7.25 -3.28
C PHE A 463 -1.18 -6.94 -3.79
N ILE A 464 -1.03 -6.54 -5.07
CA ILE A 464 0.30 -6.29 -5.65
C ILE A 464 1.03 -5.11 -5.02
N PRO A 465 0.39 -3.93 -4.78
CA PRO A 465 1.05 -2.84 -4.07
C PRO A 465 1.56 -3.23 -2.69
N LYS A 466 0.78 -3.99 -1.93
CA LYS A 466 1.19 -4.46 -0.61
C LYS A 466 2.37 -5.42 -0.68
N LEU A 467 2.31 -6.40 -1.58
CA LEU A 467 3.39 -7.36 -1.80
C LEU A 467 4.69 -6.68 -2.26
N ALA A 468 4.60 -5.72 -3.18
CA ALA A 468 5.73 -4.96 -3.69
C ALA A 468 6.34 -4.00 -2.65
N ALA A 469 5.49 -3.37 -1.83
CA ALA A 469 5.92 -2.46 -0.78
C ALA A 469 6.68 -3.17 0.35
N LEU A 470 6.38 -4.45 0.60
CA LEU A 470 6.90 -5.22 1.71
C LEU A 470 8.46 -5.27 1.73
N PRO A 471 9.17 -5.75 0.71
CA PRO A 471 10.63 -5.70 0.67
C PRO A 471 11.17 -4.26 0.53
N ALA A 472 10.47 -3.39 -0.19
CA ALA A 472 10.91 -2.02 -0.44
C ALA A 472 10.91 -1.15 0.83
N GLN A 473 10.02 -1.39 1.77
CA GLN A 473 9.92 -0.64 3.02
C GLN A 473 10.80 -1.22 4.14
N THR A 474 11.12 -2.51 4.09
CA THR A 474 11.81 -3.19 5.18
C THR A 474 13.30 -3.39 4.92
N LEU A 475 13.67 -3.92 3.74
CA LEU A 475 15.06 -4.27 3.45
C LEU A 475 16.03 -3.08 3.50
N PRO A 476 15.71 -1.90 2.93
CA PRO A 476 16.61 -0.76 3.00
C PRO A 476 16.96 -0.35 4.43
N LEU A 477 15.98 -0.35 5.33
CA LEU A 477 16.19 0.01 6.74
C LEU A 477 16.94 -1.08 7.50
N ALA A 478 16.69 -2.35 7.18
CA ALA A 478 17.39 -3.47 7.80
C ALA A 478 18.88 -3.49 7.44
N PHE A 479 19.23 -3.14 6.20
CA PHE A 479 20.61 -3.16 5.72
C PHE A 479 21.43 -1.90 6.05
N ILE A 480 20.81 -0.77 6.40
CA ILE A 480 21.51 0.51 6.55
C ILE A 480 22.60 0.44 7.64
N LYS A 481 22.37 -0.33 8.69
CA LYS A 481 23.30 -0.51 9.81
C LYS A 481 24.61 -1.18 9.39
N ASN A 482 24.56 -2.08 8.40
CA ASN A 482 25.74 -2.77 7.84
C ASN A 482 26.72 -1.81 7.14
N PHE A 483 26.25 -0.61 6.80
CA PHE A 483 27.07 0.45 6.20
C PHE A 483 27.61 1.43 7.23
N GLY A 484 27.46 1.13 8.55
CA GLY A 484 27.96 1.93 9.64
C GLY A 484 27.02 3.07 10.06
N PHE A 485 25.72 2.89 9.88
CA PHE A 485 24.73 3.87 10.33
C PHE A 485 24.84 4.13 11.83
N VAL A 486 24.91 5.41 12.18
CA VAL A 486 24.96 5.88 13.57
C VAL A 486 23.57 6.42 13.93
N ALA A 487 22.93 5.78 14.90
CA ALA A 487 21.61 6.19 15.37
C ALA A 487 21.64 7.58 16.02
N SER A 488 20.53 8.28 15.96
CA SER A 488 20.36 9.56 16.64
C SER A 488 20.51 9.40 18.16
N VAL A 489 21.24 10.30 18.78
CA VAL A 489 21.46 10.32 20.24
C VAL A 489 20.79 11.55 20.82
N ASN A 490 19.94 11.37 21.82
CA ASN A 490 19.19 12.45 22.47
C ASN A 490 18.46 13.39 21.48
N GLY A 491 17.89 12.82 20.41
CA GLY A 491 17.17 13.59 19.40
C GLY A 491 18.05 14.35 18.40
N LYS A 492 19.39 14.33 18.56
CA LYS A 492 20.32 14.90 17.57
C LYS A 492 20.73 13.84 16.56
N VAL A 493 20.56 14.16 15.30
CA VAL A 493 21.08 13.36 14.19
C VAL A 493 22.60 13.40 14.23
N GLN A 494 23.21 12.20 14.22
CA GLN A 494 24.67 12.07 14.22
C GLN A 494 25.23 12.19 12.80
N ASP A 495 26.49 12.65 12.68
CA ASP A 495 27.19 12.65 11.41
C ASP A 495 27.33 11.23 10.89
N GLN A 496 26.89 11.03 9.67
CA GLN A 496 26.88 9.71 9.04
C GLN A 496 28.16 9.47 8.22
N PRO A 497 28.77 8.27 8.31
CA PRO A 497 29.93 7.93 7.51
C PRO A 497 29.61 7.97 6.00
N PRO A 498 30.61 8.21 5.12
CA PRO A 498 30.40 8.27 3.68
C PRO A 498 29.82 6.97 3.06
N SER A 499 29.98 5.84 3.75
CA SER A 499 29.38 4.55 3.37
C SER A 499 27.85 4.58 3.44
N VAL A 500 27.26 5.19 4.48
CA VAL A 500 25.81 5.36 4.62
C VAL A 500 25.27 6.27 3.53
N ARG A 501 25.94 7.40 3.25
CA ARG A 501 25.56 8.30 2.16
C ARG A 501 25.53 7.57 0.80
N ARG A 502 26.59 6.79 0.49
CA ARG A 502 26.67 5.99 -0.74
C ARG A 502 25.59 4.91 -0.79
N TYR A 503 25.30 4.27 0.34
CA TYR A 503 24.20 3.30 0.44
C TYR A 503 22.86 3.94 0.13
N VAL A 504 22.52 5.06 0.78
CA VAL A 504 21.25 5.78 0.57
C VAL A 504 21.12 6.21 -0.91
N LEU A 505 22.18 6.75 -1.52
CA LEU A 505 22.19 7.07 -2.95
C LEU A 505 21.98 5.82 -3.82
N GLY A 506 22.61 4.71 -3.48
CA GLY A 506 22.44 3.43 -4.19
C GLY A 506 20.99 2.97 -4.19
N VAL A 507 20.37 2.95 -3.02
CA VAL A 507 19.00 2.48 -2.84
C VAL A 507 17.97 3.46 -3.38
N PHE A 508 18.22 4.77 -3.24
CA PHE A 508 17.25 5.82 -3.66
C PHE A 508 17.31 6.12 -5.17
N VAL A 509 18.45 5.97 -5.81
CA VAL A 509 18.66 6.36 -7.23
C VAL A 509 18.88 5.15 -8.12
N PHE A 510 19.89 4.32 -7.81
CA PHE A 510 20.35 3.27 -8.75
C PHE A 510 19.43 2.05 -8.76
N ILE A 511 18.95 1.56 -7.61
CA ILE A 511 18.03 0.42 -7.58
C ILE A 511 16.70 0.79 -8.27
N PRO A 512 16.05 1.92 -7.97
CA PRO A 512 14.86 2.36 -8.69
C PRO A 512 15.07 2.50 -10.21
N PHE A 513 16.21 3.04 -10.64
CA PHE A 513 16.55 3.12 -12.06
C PHE A 513 16.59 1.75 -12.74
N LEU A 514 17.22 0.74 -12.10
CA LEU A 514 17.28 -0.62 -12.63
C LEU A 514 15.89 -1.28 -12.68
N LEU A 515 15.06 -1.09 -11.64
CA LEU A 515 13.68 -1.60 -11.63
C LEU A 515 12.85 -1.01 -12.76
N MET A 516 12.99 0.29 -13.00
CA MET A 516 12.33 0.97 -14.12
C MET A 516 12.81 0.48 -15.48
N ALA A 517 14.11 0.23 -15.64
CA ALA A 517 14.66 -0.32 -16.89
C ALA A 517 14.10 -1.71 -17.17
N LEU A 518 14.01 -2.57 -16.16
CA LEU A 518 13.37 -3.88 -16.26
C LEU A 518 11.87 -3.76 -16.57
N GLY A 519 11.17 -2.85 -15.88
CA GLY A 519 9.76 -2.56 -16.16
C GLY A 519 9.54 -2.06 -17.60
N LEU A 520 10.40 -1.18 -18.08
CA LEU A 520 10.35 -0.70 -19.46
C LEU A 520 10.55 -1.85 -20.47
N TRP A 521 11.49 -2.74 -20.24
CA TRP A 521 11.71 -3.90 -21.09
C TRP A 521 10.44 -4.79 -21.20
N ILE A 522 9.71 -5.00 -20.09
CA ILE A 522 8.44 -5.72 -20.09
C ILE A 522 7.35 -4.94 -20.87
N LYS A 523 7.23 -3.63 -20.63
CA LYS A 523 6.24 -2.77 -21.31
C LYS A 523 6.44 -2.73 -22.83
N LEU A 524 7.69 -2.79 -23.30
CA LEU A 524 8.01 -2.86 -24.71
C LEU A 524 7.50 -4.16 -25.37
N LYS A 525 7.37 -5.25 -24.62
CA LYS A 525 6.86 -6.53 -25.10
C LYS A 525 5.34 -6.70 -24.96
N PHE A 526 4.65 -5.71 -24.37
CA PHE A 526 3.20 -5.80 -24.10
C PHE A 526 2.40 -5.96 -25.39
N PRO A 527 1.46 -6.95 -25.48
CA PRO A 527 0.87 -7.37 -26.75
C PRO A 527 -0.21 -6.43 -27.28
N ILE A 528 -1.01 -5.75 -26.44
CA ILE A 528 -2.03 -4.79 -26.88
C ILE A 528 -1.34 -3.47 -27.22
N LYS A 529 -1.06 -3.25 -28.51
CA LYS A 529 -0.15 -2.17 -28.96
C LYS A 529 -0.88 -0.89 -29.35
N THR A 530 -2.02 -1.02 -29.98
CA THR A 530 -2.70 0.13 -30.61
C THR A 530 -4.17 0.20 -30.23
N LYS A 531 -4.77 1.37 -30.44
CA LYS A 531 -6.19 1.60 -30.22
C LYS A 531 -7.04 0.75 -31.18
N GLU A 532 -6.58 0.61 -32.43
CA GLU A 532 -7.27 -0.20 -33.45
C GLU A 532 -7.36 -1.68 -33.03
N GLN A 533 -6.32 -2.22 -32.36
CA GLN A 533 -6.37 -3.57 -31.79
C GLN A 533 -7.41 -3.68 -30.68
N LEU A 534 -7.51 -2.68 -29.80
CA LEU A 534 -8.51 -2.66 -28.74
C LEU A 534 -9.92 -2.57 -29.32
N ASP A 535 -10.14 -1.68 -30.27
CA ASP A 535 -11.42 -1.54 -30.96
C ASP A 535 -11.81 -2.85 -31.69
N ALA A 536 -10.83 -3.55 -32.27
CA ALA A 536 -11.02 -4.87 -32.87
C ALA A 536 -11.36 -5.95 -31.82
N ILE A 537 -10.75 -5.92 -30.63
CA ILE A 537 -11.12 -6.81 -29.51
C ILE A 537 -12.58 -6.58 -29.11
N LEU A 538 -12.99 -5.33 -28.93
CA LEU A 538 -14.36 -4.99 -28.56
C LEU A 538 -15.38 -5.40 -29.65
N ALA A 539 -15.03 -5.19 -30.92
CA ALA A 539 -15.85 -5.64 -32.04
C ALA A 539 -15.98 -7.18 -32.10
N ALA A 540 -14.88 -7.90 -31.84
CA ALA A 540 -14.87 -9.35 -31.75
C ALA A 540 -15.75 -9.87 -30.60
N VAL A 541 -15.69 -9.23 -29.42
CA VAL A 541 -16.58 -9.53 -28.28
C VAL A 541 -18.05 -9.36 -28.68
N GLN A 542 -18.38 -8.29 -29.40
CA GLN A 542 -19.76 -8.07 -29.88
C GLN A 542 -20.22 -9.15 -30.87
N GLN A 543 -19.35 -9.58 -31.80
CA GLN A 543 -19.65 -10.68 -32.71
C GLN A 543 -19.93 -11.98 -31.98
N LEU A 544 -19.11 -12.30 -30.97
CA LEU A 544 -19.29 -13.49 -30.12
C LEU A 544 -20.59 -13.45 -29.30
N LYS A 545 -20.98 -12.28 -28.79
CA LYS A 545 -22.29 -12.07 -28.13
C LYS A 545 -23.48 -12.32 -29.04
N LEU A 546 -23.28 -12.16 -30.34
CA LEU A 546 -24.30 -12.50 -31.37
C LEU A 546 -24.26 -13.98 -31.82
N GLY A 547 -23.48 -14.83 -31.12
CA GLY A 547 -23.34 -16.26 -31.45
C GLY A 547 -22.48 -16.54 -32.69
N LYS A 548 -21.74 -15.55 -33.20
CA LYS A 548 -20.83 -15.71 -34.34
C LYS A 548 -19.41 -16.01 -33.87
N SER A 549 -18.63 -16.67 -34.71
CA SER A 549 -17.18 -16.79 -34.47
C SER A 549 -16.48 -15.45 -34.76
N ALA A 550 -15.45 -15.11 -33.98
CA ALA A 550 -14.64 -13.93 -34.20
C ALA A 550 -13.16 -14.32 -34.28
N VAL A 551 -12.33 -13.46 -34.87
CA VAL A 551 -10.88 -13.64 -34.90
C VAL A 551 -10.25 -12.83 -33.76
N ASP A 552 -9.42 -13.45 -32.93
CA ASP A 552 -8.66 -12.76 -31.92
C ASP A 552 -7.63 -11.84 -32.58
N PRO A 553 -7.67 -10.52 -32.35
CA PRO A 553 -6.78 -9.57 -32.99
C PRO A 553 -5.32 -9.66 -32.54
N ILE A 554 -5.02 -10.39 -31.46
CA ILE A 554 -3.65 -10.58 -30.94
C ILE A 554 -3.03 -11.84 -31.53
N THR A 555 -3.76 -12.97 -31.43
CA THR A 555 -3.23 -14.29 -31.84
C THR A 555 -3.60 -14.70 -33.27
N ASN A 556 -4.50 -13.97 -33.93
CA ASN A 556 -5.11 -14.30 -35.23
C ASN A 556 -5.83 -15.67 -35.28
N LYS A 557 -6.21 -16.18 -34.10
CA LYS A 557 -6.98 -17.44 -34.03
C LYS A 557 -8.47 -17.16 -34.03
N VAL A 558 -9.24 -18.10 -34.58
CA VAL A 558 -10.70 -18.05 -34.52
C VAL A 558 -11.14 -18.46 -33.13
N VAL A 559 -11.86 -17.55 -32.48
CA VAL A 559 -12.46 -17.77 -31.16
C VAL A 559 -13.97 -18.00 -31.40
N LYS A 560 -14.51 -19.01 -30.75
CA LYS A 560 -15.93 -19.28 -30.64
C LYS A 560 -16.20 -19.58 -29.16
N TRP A 561 -17.18 -18.88 -28.57
CA TRP A 561 -17.57 -19.21 -27.21
C TRP A 561 -18.32 -20.53 -27.20
N PRO A 562 -17.90 -21.51 -26.45
CA PRO A 562 -18.64 -22.74 -26.27
C PRO A 562 -19.87 -22.45 -25.40
N GLU A 563 -21.01 -23.04 -25.80
CA GLU A 563 -22.16 -23.12 -24.90
C GLU A 563 -21.88 -24.19 -23.86
N TYR A 564 -21.29 -23.79 -22.72
CA TYR A 564 -21.06 -24.71 -21.61
C TYR A 564 -22.35 -24.90 -20.82
N SER A 565 -22.58 -26.13 -20.39
CA SER A 565 -23.64 -26.42 -19.43
C SER A 565 -23.36 -25.74 -18.08
N GLU A 566 -24.40 -25.43 -17.32
CA GLU A 566 -24.28 -24.83 -15.98
C GLU A 566 -23.42 -25.73 -15.06
N ASP A 567 -23.47 -27.04 -15.26
CA ASP A 567 -22.70 -28.04 -14.53
C ASP A 567 -21.19 -27.91 -14.79
N VAL A 568 -20.77 -27.64 -16.04
CA VAL A 568 -19.35 -27.42 -16.37
C VAL A 568 -18.84 -26.14 -15.72
N GLU A 569 -19.64 -25.10 -15.67
CA GLU A 569 -19.27 -23.85 -14.99
C GLU A 569 -19.09 -24.04 -13.49
N LYS A 570 -19.97 -24.82 -12.85
CA LYS A 570 -19.85 -25.17 -11.43
C LYS A 570 -18.61 -26.04 -11.18
N ALA A 571 -18.36 -27.01 -12.02
CA ALA A 571 -17.17 -27.87 -11.95
C ALA A 571 -15.88 -27.07 -12.18
N ALA A 572 -15.90 -26.09 -13.09
CA ALA A 572 -14.74 -25.24 -13.36
C ALA A 572 -14.25 -24.50 -12.11
N TRP A 573 -15.15 -23.99 -11.27
CA TRP A 573 -14.75 -23.34 -10.00
C TRP A 573 -14.01 -24.25 -9.03
N GLN A 574 -14.29 -25.53 -9.08
CA GLN A 574 -13.61 -26.53 -8.24
C GLN A 574 -12.29 -26.98 -8.88
N LEU A 575 -12.28 -27.25 -10.17
CA LEU A 575 -11.12 -27.75 -10.90
C LEU A 575 -10.02 -26.68 -11.12
N ASP A 576 -10.40 -25.42 -11.22
CA ASP A 576 -9.46 -24.29 -11.33
C ASP A 576 -8.53 -24.09 -10.12
N HIS A 577 -8.77 -24.79 -9.00
CA HIS A 577 -7.82 -24.84 -7.90
C HIS A 577 -6.53 -25.60 -8.23
N PHE A 578 -6.52 -26.40 -9.31
CA PHE A 578 -5.44 -27.30 -9.66
C PHE A 578 -4.80 -26.90 -10.99
N SER A 579 -3.57 -27.37 -11.22
CA SER A 579 -2.92 -27.18 -12.52
C SER A 579 -3.61 -28.00 -13.60
N GLY A 580 -3.60 -27.50 -14.86
CA GLY A 580 -4.19 -28.19 -16.00
C GLY A 580 -3.69 -29.63 -16.14
N GLU A 581 -2.38 -29.88 -15.94
CA GLU A 581 -1.80 -31.23 -15.99
C GLU A 581 -2.42 -32.19 -14.97
N LEU A 582 -2.66 -31.72 -13.73
CA LEU A 582 -3.28 -32.56 -12.70
C LEU A 582 -4.73 -32.89 -13.06
N VAL A 583 -5.47 -31.93 -13.67
CA VAL A 583 -6.84 -32.16 -14.12
C VAL A 583 -6.89 -33.10 -15.32
N LYS A 584 -5.96 -32.98 -16.26
CA LYS A 584 -5.81 -33.92 -17.39
C LYS A 584 -5.51 -35.36 -16.91
N THR A 585 -4.64 -35.46 -15.90
CA THR A 585 -4.34 -36.77 -15.24
C THR A 585 -5.59 -37.34 -14.55
N PHE A 586 -6.37 -36.48 -13.90
CA PHE A 586 -7.63 -36.86 -13.27
C PHE A 586 -8.63 -37.38 -14.30
N LEU A 587 -8.82 -36.69 -15.42
CA LEU A 587 -9.67 -37.11 -16.53
C LEU A 587 -9.21 -38.47 -17.09
N ALA A 588 -7.92 -38.63 -17.41
CA ALA A 588 -7.38 -39.85 -17.95
C ALA A 588 -7.65 -41.06 -17.03
N ARG A 589 -7.50 -40.88 -15.72
CA ARG A 589 -7.79 -41.93 -14.73
C ARG A 589 -9.28 -42.23 -14.60
N ARG A 590 -10.16 -41.23 -14.69
CA ARG A 590 -11.62 -41.44 -14.73
C ARG A 590 -12.05 -42.20 -16.00
N ALA A 591 -11.44 -41.89 -17.14
CA ALA A 591 -11.69 -42.57 -18.40
C ALA A 591 -11.30 -44.06 -18.39
N THR A 592 -10.38 -44.49 -17.51
CA THR A 592 -10.08 -45.93 -17.30
C THR A 592 -11.08 -46.66 -16.40
N GLY A 593 -12.15 -45.99 -15.96
CA GLY A 593 -13.22 -46.58 -15.15
C GLY A 593 -12.94 -46.59 -13.64
N LEU A 594 -11.91 -45.85 -13.19
CA LEU A 594 -11.64 -45.68 -11.76
C LEU A 594 -12.72 -44.84 -11.09
N SER A 595 -12.98 -45.09 -9.82
CA SER A 595 -13.84 -44.24 -9.01
C SER A 595 -13.28 -42.83 -8.90
N GLN A 596 -14.13 -41.87 -8.59
CA GLN A 596 -13.70 -40.47 -8.43
C GLN A 596 -12.61 -40.32 -7.34
N ALA A 597 -12.77 -41.00 -6.21
CA ALA A 597 -11.82 -40.99 -5.12
C ALA A 597 -10.44 -41.51 -5.56
N GLU A 598 -10.39 -42.61 -6.30
CA GLU A 598 -9.15 -43.20 -6.84
C GLU A 598 -8.51 -42.34 -7.91
N ALA A 599 -9.32 -41.72 -8.78
CA ALA A 599 -8.84 -40.81 -9.83
C ALA A 599 -8.24 -39.52 -9.26
N LEU A 600 -8.74 -39.02 -8.12
CA LEU A 600 -8.24 -37.81 -7.44
C LEU A 600 -6.94 -38.01 -6.64
N VAL A 601 -6.46 -39.27 -6.48
CA VAL A 601 -5.24 -39.54 -5.70
C VAL A 601 -4.04 -38.67 -6.09
N PRO A 602 -3.70 -38.49 -7.39
CA PRO A 602 -2.57 -37.61 -7.77
C PRO A 602 -2.73 -36.19 -7.32
N ILE A 603 -3.93 -35.61 -7.44
CA ILE A 603 -4.24 -34.24 -7.02
C ILE A 603 -4.09 -34.13 -5.51
N LYS A 604 -4.72 -35.04 -4.75
CA LYS A 604 -4.64 -35.05 -3.28
C LYS A 604 -3.20 -35.22 -2.79
N SER A 605 -2.45 -36.17 -3.37
CA SER A 605 -1.04 -36.40 -3.04
C SER A 605 -0.21 -35.12 -3.28
N ARG A 606 -0.35 -34.51 -4.45
CA ARG A 606 0.38 -33.28 -4.78
C ARG A 606 0.01 -32.12 -3.85
N MET A 607 -1.28 -31.92 -3.58
CA MET A 607 -1.73 -30.85 -2.67
C MET A 607 -1.25 -31.11 -1.23
N THR A 608 -1.28 -32.35 -0.77
CA THR A 608 -0.75 -32.72 0.55
C THR A 608 0.76 -32.45 0.64
N GLN A 609 1.54 -32.80 -0.38
CA GLN A 609 2.97 -32.52 -0.42
C GLN A 609 3.27 -31.02 -0.39
N VAL A 610 2.60 -30.24 -1.24
CA VAL A 610 2.83 -28.78 -1.31
C VAL A 610 2.39 -28.11 -0.01
N THR A 611 1.28 -28.54 0.59
CA THR A 611 0.83 -28.03 1.89
C THR A 611 1.83 -28.39 2.99
N ALA A 612 2.32 -29.63 3.02
CA ALA A 612 3.33 -30.07 4.00
C ALA A 612 4.65 -29.28 3.84
N MET A 613 5.11 -29.05 2.62
CA MET A 613 6.28 -28.22 2.36
C MET A 613 6.07 -26.77 2.83
N SER A 614 4.90 -26.19 2.60
CA SER A 614 4.57 -24.84 3.07
C SER A 614 4.52 -24.77 4.59
N VAL A 615 3.94 -25.77 5.26
CA VAL A 615 3.91 -25.89 6.74
C VAL A 615 5.33 -26.07 7.28
N PHE A 616 6.15 -26.90 6.64
CA PHE A 616 7.55 -27.07 7.02
C PHE A 616 8.33 -25.76 6.89
N SER A 617 8.17 -25.04 5.78
CA SER A 617 8.77 -23.72 5.57
C SER A 617 8.32 -22.71 6.64
N LEU A 618 7.03 -22.68 6.97
CA LEU A 618 6.48 -21.83 8.03
C LEU A 618 7.10 -22.19 9.40
N ALA A 619 7.15 -23.46 9.74
CA ALA A 619 7.73 -23.93 11.00
C ALA A 619 9.23 -23.61 11.09
N LEU A 620 9.98 -23.79 9.99
CA LEU A 620 11.39 -23.44 9.90
C LEU A 620 11.61 -21.94 10.16
N PHE A 621 10.91 -21.08 9.46
CA PHE A 621 11.07 -19.62 9.65
C PHE A 621 10.54 -19.18 11.02
N ALA A 622 9.48 -19.77 11.55
CA ALA A 622 9.02 -19.51 12.92
C ALA A 622 10.10 -19.88 13.96
N ALA A 623 10.77 -21.01 13.79
CA ALA A 623 11.86 -21.45 14.67
C ALA A 623 13.11 -20.57 14.53
N LEU A 624 13.34 -19.98 13.36
CA LEU A 624 14.47 -19.06 13.13
C LEU A 624 14.24 -17.66 13.71
N ILE A 625 13.00 -17.22 13.97
CA ILE A 625 12.71 -15.90 14.54
C ILE A 625 13.46 -15.65 15.86
N PRO A 626 13.33 -16.52 16.91
CA PRO A 626 14.02 -16.29 18.19
C PRO A 626 15.56 -16.39 18.06
N VAL A 627 16.07 -17.14 17.09
CA VAL A 627 17.51 -17.27 16.82
C VAL A 627 18.04 -16.02 16.08
N ALA A 628 17.26 -15.49 15.16
CA ALA A 628 17.63 -14.33 14.37
C ALA A 628 17.43 -13.01 15.14
N TYR A 629 16.45 -12.92 16.03
CA TYR A 629 16.09 -11.68 16.70
C TYR A 629 17.26 -11.02 17.46
N PRO A 630 18.13 -11.73 18.20
CA PRO A 630 19.30 -11.13 18.83
C PRO A 630 20.26 -10.44 17.85
N LEU A 631 20.27 -10.84 16.58
CA LEU A 631 21.11 -10.24 15.54
C LEU A 631 20.64 -8.84 15.12
N VAL A 632 19.48 -8.38 15.56
CA VAL A 632 18.98 -7.01 15.31
C VAL A 632 20.00 -5.97 15.81
N SER A 633 20.64 -6.22 16.97
CA SER A 633 21.65 -5.33 17.55
C SER A 633 23.05 -5.48 16.92
N ASP A 634 23.29 -6.54 16.14
CA ASP A 634 24.56 -6.80 15.48
C ASP A 634 24.79 -5.86 14.29
N SER A 635 25.99 -5.30 14.17
CA SER A 635 26.33 -4.39 13.07
C SER A 635 26.45 -5.08 11.70
N THR A 636 26.74 -6.40 11.69
CA THR A 636 27.01 -7.17 10.47
C THR A 636 25.77 -7.92 9.99
N TRP A 637 24.96 -8.46 10.91
CA TRP A 637 23.87 -9.38 10.60
C TRP A 637 22.48 -8.82 10.93
N SER A 638 22.35 -7.53 11.22
CA SER A 638 21.10 -6.86 11.65
C SER A 638 19.95 -6.99 10.65
N PHE A 639 20.21 -7.28 9.38
CA PHE A 639 19.19 -7.49 8.35
C PHE A 639 18.55 -8.87 8.38
N VAL A 640 19.22 -9.88 8.97
CA VAL A 640 18.76 -11.28 8.98
C VAL A 640 17.39 -11.43 9.63
N PRO A 641 17.10 -10.82 10.80
CA PRO A 641 15.77 -10.90 11.41
C PRO A 641 14.64 -10.43 10.49
N SER A 642 14.85 -9.35 9.73
CA SER A 642 13.86 -8.82 8.81
C SER A 642 13.62 -9.77 7.62
N ILE A 643 14.67 -10.38 7.06
CA ILE A 643 14.55 -11.40 6.01
C ILE A 643 13.79 -12.64 6.52
N VAL A 644 14.12 -13.10 7.74
CA VAL A 644 13.42 -14.23 8.37
C VAL A 644 11.93 -13.92 8.53
N MET A 645 11.58 -12.72 8.98
CA MET A 645 10.18 -12.30 9.12
C MET A 645 9.44 -12.18 7.79
N LEU A 646 10.08 -11.65 6.75
CA LEU A 646 9.49 -11.61 5.41
C LEU A 646 9.22 -13.03 4.88
N SER A 647 10.20 -13.93 5.05
CA SER A 647 10.08 -15.32 4.64
C SER A 647 9.00 -16.09 5.44
N PHE A 648 8.87 -15.78 6.73
CA PHE A 648 7.78 -16.27 7.58
C PHE A 648 6.41 -15.86 7.04
N GLY A 649 6.22 -14.56 6.71
CA GLY A 649 4.97 -14.03 6.17
C GLY A 649 4.59 -14.66 4.82
N LEU A 650 5.56 -14.82 3.91
CA LEU A 650 5.35 -15.51 2.64
C LEU A 650 4.97 -16.98 2.83
N SER A 651 5.63 -17.68 3.77
CA SER A 651 5.32 -19.07 4.09
C SER A 651 3.92 -19.22 4.70
N LEU A 652 3.50 -18.29 5.54
CA LEU A 652 2.17 -18.26 6.13
C LEU A 652 1.09 -18.09 5.06
N THR A 653 1.30 -17.18 4.12
CA THR A 653 0.42 -16.99 2.96
C THR A 653 0.34 -18.25 2.10
N ALA A 654 1.48 -18.89 1.82
CA ALA A 654 1.53 -20.13 1.07
C ALA A 654 0.77 -21.29 1.76
N VAL A 655 0.87 -21.40 3.09
CA VAL A 655 0.10 -22.40 3.87
C VAL A 655 -1.40 -22.17 3.70
N LEU A 656 -1.89 -20.93 3.80
CA LEU A 656 -3.30 -20.63 3.63
C LEU A 656 -3.81 -21.08 2.26
N PHE A 657 -3.15 -20.61 1.17
CA PHE A 657 -3.56 -20.96 -0.18
C PHE A 657 -3.53 -22.45 -0.47
N ASN A 658 -2.47 -23.15 -0.02
CA ASN A 658 -2.34 -24.59 -0.26
C ASN A 658 -3.33 -25.40 0.61
N ALA A 659 -3.63 -24.97 1.82
CA ALA A 659 -4.66 -25.58 2.66
C ALA A 659 -6.05 -25.45 2.04
N LEU A 660 -6.37 -24.29 1.44
CA LEU A 660 -7.64 -24.10 0.71
C LEU A 660 -7.73 -25.04 -0.51
N ARG A 661 -6.63 -25.18 -1.26
CA ARG A 661 -6.58 -26.13 -2.41
C ARG A 661 -6.73 -27.58 -1.95
N LEU A 662 -6.07 -27.97 -0.88
CA LEU A 662 -6.22 -29.31 -0.31
C LEU A 662 -7.65 -29.57 0.19
N SER A 663 -8.27 -28.59 0.83
CA SER A 663 -9.68 -28.66 1.25
C SER A 663 -10.62 -28.86 0.05
N CYS A 664 -10.38 -28.13 -1.05
CA CYS A 664 -11.13 -28.31 -2.27
C CYS A 664 -10.95 -29.70 -2.89
N ALA A 665 -9.72 -30.24 -2.92
CA ALA A 665 -9.46 -31.60 -3.40
C ALA A 665 -10.18 -32.69 -2.57
N LYS A 666 -10.33 -32.46 -1.25
CA LYS A 666 -11.11 -33.34 -0.39
C LYS A 666 -12.62 -33.19 -0.60
N ALA A 667 -13.11 -31.97 -0.85
CA ALA A 667 -14.52 -31.74 -1.14
C ALA A 667 -14.94 -32.42 -2.45
N LEU A 668 -14.11 -32.33 -3.52
CA LEU A 668 -14.33 -33.01 -4.78
C LEU A 668 -14.47 -34.53 -4.66
N GLU A 669 -13.88 -35.13 -3.65
CA GLU A 669 -14.01 -36.60 -3.41
C GLU A 669 -15.43 -37.01 -3.00
N LEU A 670 -16.17 -36.08 -2.40
CA LEU A 670 -17.54 -36.28 -1.89
C LEU A 670 -18.62 -35.94 -2.94
N GLU A 671 -18.28 -35.23 -3.99
CA GLU A 671 -19.19 -34.84 -5.07
C GLU A 671 -18.95 -35.74 -6.28
N ASP A 672 -19.99 -36.42 -6.78
CA ASP A 672 -19.86 -37.23 -8.01
C ASP A 672 -19.95 -36.32 -9.23
N MET A 673 -18.82 -36.11 -9.89
CA MET A 673 -18.71 -35.27 -11.07
C MET A 673 -18.79 -36.14 -12.32
N PRO A 674 -19.78 -35.93 -13.21
CA PRO A 674 -19.94 -36.71 -14.44
C PRO A 674 -18.70 -36.58 -15.35
N LEU A 675 -18.32 -37.67 -16.02
CA LEU A 675 -17.11 -37.74 -16.86
C LEU A 675 -17.19 -36.71 -18.03
N ASN A 676 -18.35 -36.59 -18.67
CA ASN A 676 -18.56 -35.63 -19.73
C ASN A 676 -18.33 -34.17 -19.32
N VAL A 677 -18.65 -33.83 -18.07
CA VAL A 677 -18.39 -32.48 -17.51
C VAL A 677 -16.89 -32.23 -17.37
N ILE A 678 -16.12 -33.22 -16.94
CA ILE A 678 -14.66 -33.13 -16.85
C ILE A 678 -14.01 -33.03 -18.23
N GLU A 679 -14.50 -33.84 -19.20
CA GLU A 679 -14.03 -33.80 -20.60
C GLU A 679 -14.25 -32.42 -21.22
N GLU A 680 -15.45 -31.87 -21.07
CA GLU A 680 -15.80 -30.53 -21.58
C GLU A 680 -14.96 -29.44 -20.92
N TYR A 681 -14.69 -29.56 -19.60
CA TYR A 681 -13.80 -28.64 -18.92
C TYR A 681 -12.35 -28.73 -19.42
N VAL A 682 -11.81 -29.96 -19.65
CA VAL A 682 -10.45 -30.15 -20.16
C VAL A 682 -10.33 -29.61 -21.60
N ALA A 683 -11.33 -29.84 -22.44
CA ALA A 683 -11.37 -29.26 -23.79
C ALA A 683 -11.30 -27.72 -23.76
N ARG A 684 -11.96 -27.11 -22.79
CA ARG A 684 -11.86 -25.65 -22.53
C ARG A 684 -10.43 -25.23 -22.13
N LEU A 685 -9.75 -26.01 -21.27
CA LEU A 685 -8.35 -25.76 -20.89
C LEU A 685 -7.43 -25.83 -22.11
N ASP A 686 -7.54 -26.86 -22.93
CA ASP A 686 -6.70 -27.06 -24.12
C ASP A 686 -6.88 -25.93 -25.13
N SER A 687 -8.08 -25.42 -25.32
CA SER A 687 -8.34 -24.27 -26.19
C SER A 687 -7.67 -23.00 -25.68
N SER A 688 -7.64 -22.79 -24.38
CA SER A 688 -7.00 -21.63 -23.74
C SER A 688 -5.45 -21.73 -23.68
N GLU A 689 -4.90 -22.94 -23.41
CA GLU A 689 -3.46 -23.19 -23.35
C GLU A 689 -2.82 -23.14 -24.76
N SER A 690 -3.47 -23.70 -25.78
CA SER A 690 -2.95 -23.64 -27.16
C SER A 690 -2.87 -22.21 -27.69
N ALA A 691 -3.72 -21.31 -27.18
CA ALA A 691 -3.63 -19.87 -27.44
C ALA A 691 -2.41 -19.23 -26.77
N ALA A 692 -2.12 -19.62 -25.53
CA ALA A 692 -1.01 -19.04 -24.74
C ALA A 692 0.38 -19.52 -25.19
N ASP A 693 0.54 -20.82 -25.50
CA ASP A 693 1.85 -21.42 -25.86
C ASP A 693 2.37 -20.93 -27.23
N THR A 694 1.46 -20.65 -28.16
CA THR A 694 1.86 -20.12 -29.47
C THR A 694 2.38 -18.69 -29.42
N GLU A 695 1.99 -17.91 -28.39
CA GLU A 695 2.52 -16.55 -28.14
C GLU A 695 3.92 -16.58 -27.52
N MET A 696 4.16 -17.50 -26.59
CA MET A 696 5.47 -17.63 -25.95
C MET A 696 6.56 -18.04 -26.95
N ALA A 697 6.23 -18.88 -27.92
CA ALA A 697 7.14 -19.31 -28.97
C ALA A 697 7.47 -18.22 -30.02
N ARG A 698 6.63 -17.17 -30.14
CA ARG A 698 6.84 -16.05 -31.10
C ARG A 698 7.36 -14.77 -30.44
N GLY A 699 7.43 -14.72 -29.13
CA GLY A 699 7.85 -13.55 -28.34
C GLY A 699 9.28 -13.63 -27.75
N ILE A 700 10.01 -14.75 -27.99
CA ILE A 700 11.42 -14.92 -27.62
C ILE A 700 12.29 -14.53 -28.83
#